data_b9f6b92b7a2a20947e40d866cc794f10
#
_entry.id   b9f6b92b7a2a20947e40d866cc794f10
#
_cell.length_a   1.000
_cell.length_b   1.000
_cell.length_c   1.000
_cell.angle_alpha   90.00
_cell.angle_beta   90.00
_cell.angle_gamma   90.00
#
_symmetry.space_group_name_H-M   'P 1'
#
loop_
_entity.id
_entity.type
_entity.pdbx_description
1 polymer ?
#
loop_
_entity_poly.entity_id
_entity_poly.type
_entity_poly.pdbx_seq_one_letter_code
_entity_poly.pdbx_strand_id
1 'polypeptide(L)'
;MANTSTIHIKTDFDCIVYDYDQELGTTKAGTYFNIELRKGEHELTFVFIGDESISKTIDYIVKDVDCDYRLIIEIAETICDKAEVHLDLENYSTAFALYSLAAEKGYAKAQCKLGICYYYGYGIEKDLAKAVEWYTKAAEQGDADAQSILGFCYEYGTGVKKDLTKAVEWYTQTAEQGDADAQYYLGNCYEYGTGVEKDLAKAVEWYTKAAEQGDADAQFNLGVCYEHGTGIEKNLTKAVEWYTKAAEQGYAIAQCNLGVCYNNGSGVEQNLAKAVEWYTQATEQGNADAQCNLGVCYELGTGIEKNLTKAVEWYTKAAKQGLARAQCNLGYCYDEGNGVEKDLAKAVEWYAKAAEQGNARAQCNLGYCYEKGNGVEKDLAKAVEWYTKAAVQGNAQAQYNLGVCYEYGTGVEKNLAKAVEWYTKAAKQGNEDAQKALDRLKPNRKNCIEYLFFDTETTGVPQDYNAPTSNSRNWPRLVQLSWITTDDDCNILTESDYIVYPDGFVIPSDAAKLHGITTNIAKDKGRPLEVVLERFSKDFNSANTIVGHNIAFDKKIVGAELIRLGLKDIMNSKKSLCTMESATDYCKIPGSYGYKWPKLQELHKKLFGCEFEDAHNSMSDVKATLKCFKEMRKKGLI
;
A
#
# COMPACT_ATOMS: atom_id res chain seq x y z
N MET A 1 -77.12 45.18 -13.77
CA MET A 1 -76.53 43.86 -14.00
C MET A 1 -75.30 43.80 -13.10
N ALA A 2 -75.18 42.77 -12.26
CA ALA A 2 -74.09 42.68 -11.32
C ALA A 2 -72.77 42.45 -12.12
N ASN A 3 -71.80 43.33 -11.91
CA ASN A 3 -70.44 43.19 -12.47
C ASN A 3 -69.71 42.10 -11.71
N THR A 4 -69.99 40.83 -11.97
CA THR A 4 -69.39 39.64 -11.33
C THR A 4 -68.72 38.78 -12.37
N SER A 5 -67.64 38.08 -11.96
CA SER A 5 -66.99 37.03 -12.74
C SER A 5 -67.22 35.69 -12.10
N THR A 6 -67.38 34.66 -12.91
CA THR A 6 -67.50 33.28 -12.40
C THR A 6 -66.12 32.71 -12.19
N ILE A 7 -65.85 32.20 -10.98
CA ILE A 7 -64.62 31.50 -10.61
C ILE A 7 -64.94 30.02 -10.50
N HIS A 8 -64.22 29.21 -11.26
CA HIS A 8 -64.30 27.75 -11.18
C HIS A 8 -63.21 27.22 -10.25
N ILE A 9 -63.58 26.78 -9.05
CA ILE A 9 -62.66 26.29 -8.03
C ILE A 9 -62.68 24.77 -8.00
N LYS A 10 -61.53 24.16 -7.99
CA LYS A 10 -61.31 22.74 -7.78
C LYS A 10 -60.37 22.53 -6.61
N THR A 11 -60.78 21.68 -5.67
CA THR A 11 -59.96 21.29 -4.49
C THR A 11 -59.69 19.79 -4.51
N ASP A 12 -58.64 19.36 -3.86
CA ASP A 12 -58.30 17.94 -3.67
C ASP A 12 -59.08 17.28 -2.50
N PHE A 13 -59.63 18.10 -1.60
CA PHE A 13 -60.49 17.69 -0.50
C PHE A 13 -61.84 18.43 -0.49
N ASP A 14 -62.81 17.88 0.23
CA ASP A 14 -64.06 18.59 0.49
C ASP A 14 -63.79 19.76 1.45
N CYS A 15 -64.13 20.98 1.04
CA CYS A 15 -63.87 22.22 1.79
C CYS A 15 -65.09 23.12 1.82
N ILE A 16 -65.23 23.91 2.89
CA ILE A 16 -66.09 25.09 2.94
C ILE A 16 -65.26 26.27 2.42
N VAL A 17 -65.83 27.08 1.55
CA VAL A 17 -65.13 28.24 0.94
C VAL A 17 -65.73 29.52 1.50
N TYR A 18 -64.84 30.37 2.00
CA TYR A 18 -65.17 31.70 2.51
C TYR A 18 -64.54 32.78 1.62
N ASP A 19 -65.18 33.95 1.49
CA ASP A 19 -64.58 35.18 1.04
C ASP A 19 -64.58 36.15 2.24
N TYR A 20 -63.36 36.40 2.79
CA TYR A 20 -63.19 36.96 4.15
C TYR A 20 -63.98 36.09 5.15
N ASP A 21 -64.95 36.64 5.84
CA ASP A 21 -65.76 35.91 6.83
C ASP A 21 -67.10 35.39 6.26
N GLN A 22 -67.37 35.60 4.93
CA GLN A 22 -68.62 35.18 4.30
C GLN A 22 -68.48 33.79 3.68
N GLU A 23 -69.23 32.82 4.18
CA GLU A 23 -69.33 31.49 3.55
C GLU A 23 -69.95 31.60 2.13
N LEU A 24 -69.21 31.10 1.14
CA LEU A 24 -69.66 31.06 -0.26
C LEU A 24 -70.26 29.71 -0.65
N GLY A 25 -69.91 28.64 0.07
CA GLY A 25 -70.40 27.30 -0.15
C GLY A 25 -69.37 26.22 0.06
N THR A 26 -69.63 25.01 -0.44
CA THR A 26 -68.82 23.82 -0.20
C THR A 26 -68.33 23.25 -1.52
N THR A 27 -67.03 22.96 -1.61
CA THR A 27 -66.45 22.20 -2.74
C THR A 27 -66.46 20.71 -2.42
N LYS A 28 -66.52 19.89 -3.47
CA LYS A 28 -66.24 18.43 -3.38
C LYS A 28 -64.93 18.12 -4.07
N ALA A 29 -64.11 17.28 -3.45
CA ALA A 29 -62.82 16.87 -3.98
C ALA A 29 -62.93 16.44 -5.45
N GLY A 30 -62.04 16.97 -6.28
CA GLY A 30 -61.95 16.63 -7.70
C GLY A 30 -63.07 17.22 -8.60
N THR A 31 -64.06 17.90 -8.03
CA THR A 31 -65.13 18.58 -8.80
C THR A 31 -64.90 20.09 -8.80
N TYR A 32 -65.47 20.77 -9.81
CA TYR A 32 -65.44 22.23 -9.82
C TYR A 32 -66.64 22.79 -9.04
N PHE A 33 -66.39 23.75 -8.18
CA PHE A 33 -67.35 24.58 -7.48
C PHE A 33 -67.31 25.98 -8.09
N ASN A 34 -68.42 26.52 -8.48
CA ASN A 34 -68.53 27.80 -9.18
C ASN A 34 -69.03 28.86 -8.21
N ILE A 35 -68.28 29.97 -8.11
CA ILE A 35 -68.70 31.13 -7.32
C ILE A 35 -68.67 32.38 -8.19
N GLU A 36 -69.49 33.34 -7.86
CA GLU A 36 -69.55 34.64 -8.53
C GLU A 36 -68.93 35.68 -7.58
N LEU A 37 -67.82 36.28 -8.02
CA LEU A 37 -67.11 37.34 -7.27
C LEU A 37 -67.17 38.66 -8.05
N ARG A 38 -67.29 39.76 -7.31
CA ARG A 38 -67.20 41.11 -7.89
C ARG A 38 -65.76 41.47 -8.22
N LYS A 39 -65.55 42.41 -9.12
CA LYS A 39 -64.21 42.95 -9.38
C LYS A 39 -63.63 43.57 -8.09
N GLY A 40 -62.47 43.19 -7.72
CA GLY A 40 -61.77 43.66 -6.53
C GLY A 40 -60.79 42.66 -5.95
N GLU A 41 -60.31 42.96 -4.76
CA GLU A 41 -59.48 42.05 -3.97
C GLU A 41 -60.37 41.14 -3.14
N HIS A 42 -60.05 39.84 -3.07
CA HIS A 42 -60.76 38.83 -2.33
C HIS A 42 -59.76 38.01 -1.54
N GLU A 43 -60.12 37.60 -0.31
CA GLU A 43 -59.36 36.66 0.52
C GLU A 43 -60.17 35.38 0.58
N LEU A 44 -59.81 34.38 -0.24
CA LEU A 44 -60.51 33.09 -0.31
C LEU A 44 -59.87 32.12 0.70
N THR A 45 -60.64 31.76 1.70
CA THR A 45 -60.22 30.76 2.70
C THR A 45 -60.94 29.44 2.44
N PHE A 46 -60.19 28.37 2.34
CA PHE A 46 -60.67 26.98 2.15
C PHE A 46 -60.47 26.23 3.45
N VAL A 47 -61.58 25.89 4.12
CA VAL A 47 -61.57 25.13 5.38
C VAL A 47 -61.89 23.67 5.08
N PHE A 48 -61.01 22.76 5.51
CA PHE A 48 -61.21 21.34 5.32
C PHE A 48 -62.38 20.82 6.18
N ILE A 49 -63.37 20.14 5.57
CA ILE A 49 -64.57 19.69 6.29
C ILE A 49 -64.30 18.63 7.34
N GLY A 50 -63.17 17.88 7.20
CA GLY A 50 -62.74 16.87 8.20
C GLY A 50 -62.08 17.44 9.45
N ASP A 51 -61.50 18.63 9.35
CA ASP A 51 -60.81 19.34 10.42
C ASP A 51 -60.76 20.85 10.14
N GLU A 52 -61.60 21.62 10.79
CA GLU A 52 -61.72 23.07 10.60
C GLU A 52 -60.43 23.85 10.95
N SER A 53 -59.50 23.21 11.66
CA SER A 53 -58.19 23.82 11.96
C SER A 53 -57.23 23.76 10.78
N ILE A 54 -57.59 23.06 9.71
CA ILE A 54 -56.84 23.00 8.45
C ILE A 54 -57.50 23.93 7.43
N SER A 55 -56.83 25.01 7.11
CA SER A 55 -57.30 25.95 6.13
C SER A 55 -56.18 26.49 5.27
N LYS A 56 -56.49 26.79 4.01
CA LYS A 56 -55.59 27.47 3.09
C LYS A 56 -56.22 28.76 2.62
N THR A 57 -55.60 29.88 2.89
CA THR A 57 -56.07 31.23 2.46
C THR A 57 -55.20 31.68 1.29
N ILE A 58 -55.82 32.26 0.31
CA ILE A 58 -55.17 32.90 -0.85
C ILE A 58 -55.78 34.25 -1.12
N ASP A 59 -54.93 35.24 -1.41
CA ASP A 59 -55.33 36.55 -1.90
C ASP A 59 -55.58 36.43 -3.40
N TYR A 60 -56.74 36.83 -3.83
CA TYR A 60 -57.15 36.73 -5.23
C TYR A 60 -57.72 38.04 -5.72
N ILE A 61 -57.23 38.53 -6.88
CA ILE A 61 -57.70 39.79 -7.44
C ILE A 61 -58.51 39.52 -8.70
N VAL A 62 -59.80 39.85 -8.67
CA VAL A 62 -60.65 39.83 -9.86
C VAL A 62 -60.37 41.09 -10.70
N LYS A 63 -59.62 40.92 -11.79
CA LYS A 63 -59.17 42.03 -12.63
C LYS A 63 -60.18 42.47 -13.66
N ASP A 64 -60.86 41.49 -14.29
CA ASP A 64 -61.81 41.74 -15.35
C ASP A 64 -63.16 41.06 -15.00
N VAL A 65 -64.24 41.74 -15.40
CA VAL A 65 -65.61 41.25 -15.23
C VAL A 65 -65.99 40.50 -16.49
N ASP A 66 -66.85 39.46 -16.35
CA ASP A 66 -67.30 38.56 -17.42
C ASP A 66 -66.23 37.62 -18.01
N CYS A 67 -65.16 37.36 -17.24
CA CYS A 67 -64.16 36.33 -17.56
C CYS A 67 -64.35 35.11 -16.68
N ASP A 68 -64.13 33.91 -17.26
CA ASP A 68 -64.08 32.63 -16.52
C ASP A 68 -62.66 32.41 -16.01
N TYR A 69 -62.54 32.24 -14.71
CA TYR A 69 -61.28 31.87 -14.05
C TYR A 69 -61.31 30.44 -13.53
N ARG A 70 -60.18 29.74 -13.64
CA ARG A 70 -60.00 28.39 -13.06
C ARG A 70 -58.96 28.44 -11.98
N LEU A 71 -59.28 27.93 -10.79
CA LEU A 71 -58.44 27.90 -9.64
C LEU A 71 -58.38 26.47 -9.09
N ILE A 72 -57.17 25.93 -8.92
CA ILE A 72 -56.93 24.63 -8.34
C ILE A 72 -56.23 24.84 -7.01
N ILE A 73 -56.82 24.32 -5.94
CA ILE A 73 -56.28 24.48 -4.57
C ILE A 73 -55.94 23.08 -4.05
N GLU A 74 -54.68 22.93 -3.68
CA GLU A 74 -54.15 21.70 -3.09
C GLU A 74 -54.12 21.82 -1.55
N ILE A 75 -55.11 21.21 -0.90
CA ILE A 75 -55.22 21.19 0.56
C ILE A 75 -54.31 20.10 1.17
N ALA A 76 -53.94 19.07 0.41
CA ALA A 76 -53.04 17.99 0.85
C ALA A 76 -51.71 18.50 1.37
N GLU A 77 -51.16 19.58 0.76
CA GLU A 77 -49.95 20.26 1.22
C GLU A 77 -50.14 20.83 2.64
N THR A 78 -51.21 21.56 2.87
CA THR A 78 -51.53 22.18 4.17
C THR A 78 -51.73 21.12 5.27
N ILE A 79 -52.36 19.99 4.93
CA ILE A 79 -52.52 18.82 5.83
C ILE A 79 -51.14 18.24 6.18
N CYS A 80 -50.26 18.12 5.18
CA CYS A 80 -48.92 17.59 5.39
C CYS A 80 -48.10 18.51 6.29
N ASP A 81 -48.15 19.84 6.06
CA ASP A 81 -47.43 20.82 6.90
C ASP A 81 -47.91 20.80 8.37
N LYS A 82 -49.23 20.64 8.57
CA LYS A 82 -49.79 20.47 9.92
C LYS A 82 -49.33 19.15 10.55
N ALA A 83 -49.21 18.08 9.79
CA ALA A 83 -48.71 16.80 10.25
C ALA A 83 -47.24 16.92 10.72
N GLU A 84 -46.39 17.71 10.05
CA GLU A 84 -45.01 17.98 10.46
C GLU A 84 -44.97 18.66 11.83
N VAL A 85 -45.81 19.68 12.06
CA VAL A 85 -45.92 20.32 13.38
C VAL A 85 -46.26 19.32 14.47
N HIS A 86 -47.20 18.39 14.23
CA HIS A 86 -47.54 17.36 15.20
C HIS A 86 -46.43 16.35 15.41
N LEU A 87 -45.64 16.05 14.36
CA LEU A 87 -44.47 15.18 14.47
C LEU A 87 -43.38 15.82 15.38
N ASP A 88 -43.11 17.11 15.20
CA ASP A 88 -42.16 17.88 16.02
C ASP A 88 -42.59 17.99 17.48
N LEU A 89 -43.89 18.02 17.73
CA LEU A 89 -44.47 18.00 19.07
C LEU A 89 -44.64 16.58 19.66
N GLU A 90 -44.04 15.55 19.01
CA GLU A 90 -44.12 14.14 19.39
C GLU A 90 -45.56 13.57 19.44
N ASN A 91 -46.53 14.28 18.85
CA ASN A 91 -47.92 13.80 18.74
C ASN A 91 -48.04 12.86 17.52
N TYR A 92 -47.36 11.73 17.61
CA TYR A 92 -47.18 10.79 16.50
C TYR A 92 -48.53 10.22 15.94
N SER A 93 -49.52 9.99 16.78
CA SER A 93 -50.79 9.46 16.35
C SER A 93 -51.56 10.43 15.44
N THR A 94 -51.55 11.72 15.80
CA THR A 94 -52.15 12.77 14.97
C THR A 94 -51.37 12.99 13.69
N ALA A 95 -50.00 13.05 13.77
CA ALA A 95 -49.16 13.17 12.60
C ALA A 95 -49.39 12.02 11.60
N PHE A 96 -49.41 10.77 12.09
CA PHE A 96 -49.72 9.58 11.27
C PHE A 96 -51.08 9.70 10.58
N ALA A 97 -52.15 10.09 11.31
CA ALA A 97 -53.49 10.22 10.73
C ALA A 97 -53.51 11.28 9.61
N LEU A 98 -52.88 12.42 9.82
CA LEU A 98 -52.82 13.50 8.84
C LEU A 98 -51.97 13.12 7.60
N TYR A 99 -50.81 12.49 7.81
CA TYR A 99 -50.00 11.98 6.70
C TYR A 99 -50.75 10.92 5.91
N SER A 100 -51.50 10.01 6.58
CA SER A 100 -52.30 9.01 5.91
C SER A 100 -53.36 9.64 5.01
N LEU A 101 -54.02 10.68 5.52
CA LEU A 101 -55.08 11.39 4.79
C LEU A 101 -54.54 12.07 3.51
N ALA A 102 -53.40 12.77 3.61
CA ALA A 102 -52.77 13.39 2.44
C ALA A 102 -52.15 12.38 1.48
N ALA A 103 -51.54 11.29 1.99
CA ALA A 103 -50.93 10.23 1.21
C ALA A 103 -51.96 9.44 0.38
N GLU A 104 -53.16 9.18 0.92
CA GLU A 104 -54.27 8.53 0.19
C GLU A 104 -54.76 9.37 -0.98
N LYS A 105 -54.58 10.68 -0.95
CA LYS A 105 -54.90 11.57 -2.08
C LYS A 105 -53.78 11.64 -3.11
N GLY A 106 -52.68 10.93 -2.87
CA GLY A 106 -51.55 10.85 -3.82
C GLY A 106 -50.46 11.89 -3.61
N TYR A 107 -50.50 12.68 -2.53
CA TYR A 107 -49.45 13.70 -2.27
C TYR A 107 -48.11 13.03 -1.93
N ALA A 108 -47.11 13.14 -2.82
CA ALA A 108 -45.88 12.38 -2.75
C ALA A 108 -45.08 12.61 -1.45
N LYS A 109 -44.94 13.88 -1.01
CA LYS A 109 -44.29 14.22 0.25
C LYS A 109 -44.97 13.53 1.46
N ALA A 110 -46.31 13.50 1.48
CA ALA A 110 -47.05 12.80 2.55
C ALA A 110 -46.87 11.27 2.48
N GLN A 111 -46.80 10.70 1.30
CA GLN A 111 -46.50 9.27 1.11
C GLN A 111 -45.13 8.91 1.64
N CYS A 112 -44.11 9.75 1.36
CA CYS A 112 -42.76 9.59 1.90
C CYS A 112 -42.78 9.65 3.44
N LYS A 113 -43.40 10.68 4.02
CA LYS A 113 -43.54 10.86 5.49
C LYS A 113 -44.33 9.75 6.15
N LEU A 114 -45.39 9.23 5.49
CA LEU A 114 -46.12 8.07 5.98
C LEU A 114 -45.25 6.81 5.99
N GLY A 115 -44.41 6.64 4.97
CA GLY A 115 -43.40 5.59 4.93
C GLY A 115 -42.43 5.70 6.15
N ILE A 116 -41.99 6.92 6.51
CA ILE A 116 -41.17 7.18 7.71
C ILE A 116 -41.90 6.79 8.98
N CYS A 117 -43.22 7.10 9.09
CA CYS A 117 -44.04 6.67 10.22
C CYS A 117 -44.06 5.15 10.40
N TYR A 118 -44.25 4.40 9.33
CA TYR A 118 -44.18 2.93 9.38
C TYR A 118 -42.77 2.42 9.67
N TYR A 119 -41.72 3.09 9.18
CA TYR A 119 -40.32 2.69 9.40
C TYR A 119 -39.90 2.79 10.87
N TYR A 120 -40.26 3.88 11.54
CA TYR A 120 -39.89 4.12 12.94
C TYR A 120 -40.96 3.66 13.93
N GLY A 121 -42.23 3.46 13.48
CA GLY A 121 -43.34 3.17 14.36
C GLY A 121 -43.99 4.43 14.96
N TYR A 122 -43.95 5.56 14.25
CA TYR A 122 -44.55 6.80 14.72
C TYR A 122 -46.07 6.79 14.57
N GLY A 123 -46.78 6.69 15.71
CA GLY A 123 -48.25 6.64 15.75
C GLY A 123 -48.89 5.35 15.23
N ILE A 124 -48.11 4.38 14.81
CA ILE A 124 -48.51 3.07 14.28
C ILE A 124 -47.46 2.02 14.67
N GLU A 125 -47.82 0.75 14.63
CA GLU A 125 -46.83 -0.33 14.76
C GLU A 125 -45.83 -0.31 13.61
N LYS A 126 -44.55 -0.51 13.91
CA LYS A 126 -43.48 -0.55 12.92
C LYS A 126 -43.71 -1.65 11.88
N ASP A 127 -43.73 -1.29 10.61
CA ASP A 127 -43.88 -2.18 9.47
C ASP A 127 -43.02 -1.74 8.30
N LEU A 128 -41.83 -2.37 8.18
CA LEU A 128 -40.85 -2.02 7.17
C LEU A 128 -41.33 -2.32 5.74
N ALA A 129 -42.20 -3.34 5.54
CA ALA A 129 -42.71 -3.67 4.22
C ALA A 129 -43.70 -2.59 3.76
N LYS A 130 -44.59 -2.15 4.64
CA LYS A 130 -45.48 -1.02 4.34
C LYS A 130 -44.73 0.29 4.14
N ALA A 131 -43.66 0.51 4.89
CA ALA A 131 -42.81 1.67 4.67
C ALA A 131 -42.30 1.70 3.22
N VAL A 132 -41.75 0.57 2.73
CA VAL A 132 -41.26 0.45 1.36
C VAL A 132 -42.37 0.62 0.32
N GLU A 133 -43.59 0.11 0.58
CA GLU A 133 -44.75 0.32 -0.31
C GLU A 133 -45.06 1.82 -0.47
N TRP A 134 -45.06 2.59 0.63
CA TRP A 134 -45.32 4.00 0.59
C TRP A 134 -44.16 4.80 -0.02
N TYR A 135 -42.91 4.47 0.29
CA TYR A 135 -41.75 5.05 -0.39
C TYR A 135 -41.79 4.80 -1.89
N THR A 136 -42.18 3.61 -2.34
CA THR A 136 -42.29 3.30 -3.76
C THR A 136 -43.27 4.23 -4.46
N LYS A 137 -44.47 4.44 -3.85
CA LYS A 137 -45.50 5.35 -4.41
C LYS A 137 -45.01 6.79 -4.52
N ALA A 138 -44.27 7.29 -3.52
CA ALA A 138 -43.69 8.62 -3.54
C ALA A 138 -42.58 8.72 -4.58
N ALA A 139 -41.67 7.74 -4.61
CA ALA A 139 -40.52 7.69 -5.52
C ALA A 139 -40.95 7.63 -7.01
N GLU A 140 -42.01 6.88 -7.31
CA GLU A 140 -42.61 6.82 -8.66
C GLU A 140 -43.17 8.17 -9.12
N GLN A 141 -43.54 9.05 -8.20
CA GLN A 141 -43.95 10.42 -8.49
C GLN A 141 -42.77 11.42 -8.55
N GLY A 142 -41.51 10.94 -8.33
CA GLY A 142 -40.32 11.76 -8.42
C GLY A 142 -39.88 12.39 -7.10
N ASP A 143 -40.46 12.00 -5.96
CA ASP A 143 -40.02 12.48 -4.64
C ASP A 143 -38.59 12.02 -4.35
N ALA A 144 -37.64 12.98 -4.25
CA ALA A 144 -36.21 12.69 -4.12
C ALA A 144 -35.87 12.00 -2.78
N ASP A 145 -36.49 12.42 -1.69
CA ASP A 145 -36.29 11.81 -0.37
C ASP A 145 -36.70 10.32 -0.40
N ALA A 146 -37.89 10.04 -0.97
CA ALA A 146 -38.37 8.67 -1.08
C ALA A 146 -37.50 7.81 -2.00
N GLN A 147 -37.01 8.34 -3.11
CA GLN A 147 -36.08 7.65 -4.01
C GLN A 147 -34.77 7.30 -3.30
N SER A 148 -34.17 8.25 -2.56
CA SER A 148 -32.95 8.05 -1.81
C SER A 148 -33.12 6.98 -0.71
N ILE A 149 -34.23 7.09 0.08
CA ILE A 149 -34.58 6.11 1.11
C ILE A 149 -34.81 4.71 0.48
N LEU A 150 -35.47 4.65 -0.67
CA LEU A 150 -35.74 3.39 -1.36
C LEU A 150 -34.43 2.75 -1.86
N GLY A 151 -33.47 3.54 -2.35
CA GLY A 151 -32.11 3.10 -2.66
C GLY A 151 -31.47 2.41 -1.46
N PHE A 152 -31.50 3.06 -0.30
CA PHE A 152 -31.03 2.47 0.96
C PHE A 152 -31.78 1.17 1.33
N CYS A 153 -33.13 1.16 1.21
CA CYS A 153 -33.91 -0.05 1.51
C CYS A 153 -33.47 -1.24 0.65
N TYR A 154 -33.25 -1.05 -0.64
CA TYR A 154 -32.74 -2.10 -1.53
C TYR A 154 -31.30 -2.49 -1.28
N GLU A 155 -30.43 -1.54 -0.89
CA GLU A 155 -29.03 -1.80 -0.58
C GLU A 155 -28.88 -2.72 0.65
N TYR A 156 -29.65 -2.46 1.70
CA TYR A 156 -29.52 -3.21 2.97
C TYR A 156 -30.57 -4.32 3.13
N GLY A 157 -31.59 -4.39 2.26
CA GLY A 157 -32.67 -5.35 2.37
C GLY A 157 -33.67 -4.98 3.47
N THR A 158 -33.89 -3.68 3.72
CA THR A 158 -34.74 -3.18 4.78
C THR A 158 -36.19 -3.11 4.31
N GLY A 159 -37.05 -4.01 4.79
CA GLY A 159 -38.45 -4.11 4.39
C GLY A 159 -38.67 -4.67 2.98
N VAL A 160 -37.62 -4.95 2.24
CA VAL A 160 -37.60 -5.49 0.89
C VAL A 160 -36.43 -6.45 0.72
N LYS A 161 -36.50 -7.36 -0.25
CA LYS A 161 -35.36 -8.22 -0.57
C LYS A 161 -34.21 -7.35 -1.10
N LYS A 162 -32.99 -7.54 -0.54
CA LYS A 162 -31.79 -6.87 -0.99
C LYS A 162 -31.59 -7.01 -2.50
N ASP A 163 -31.42 -5.90 -3.19
CA ASP A 163 -31.16 -5.79 -4.63
C ASP A 163 -30.31 -4.57 -4.94
N LEU A 164 -29.00 -4.81 -5.08
CA LEU A 164 -28.02 -3.76 -5.26
C LEU A 164 -28.18 -3.01 -6.61
N THR A 165 -28.67 -3.69 -7.63
CA THR A 165 -28.92 -3.05 -8.94
C THR A 165 -30.05 -2.03 -8.83
N LYS A 166 -31.14 -2.40 -8.17
CA LYS A 166 -32.24 -1.45 -7.91
C LYS A 166 -31.84 -0.30 -7.00
N ALA A 167 -30.96 -0.56 -6.03
CA ALA A 167 -30.42 0.52 -5.20
C ALA A 167 -29.71 1.57 -6.06
N VAL A 168 -28.82 1.12 -6.97
CA VAL A 168 -28.12 2.02 -7.90
C VAL A 168 -29.08 2.74 -8.86
N GLU A 169 -30.12 2.07 -9.34
CA GLU A 169 -31.14 2.70 -10.20
C GLU A 169 -31.82 3.88 -9.48
N TRP A 170 -32.22 3.70 -8.22
CA TRP A 170 -32.83 4.75 -7.42
C TRP A 170 -31.85 5.86 -7.07
N TYR A 171 -30.63 5.53 -6.61
CA TYR A 171 -29.59 6.54 -6.35
C TYR A 171 -29.26 7.35 -7.61
N THR A 172 -29.22 6.72 -8.79
CA THR A 172 -28.96 7.43 -10.04
C THR A 172 -30.04 8.46 -10.35
N GLN A 173 -31.32 8.06 -10.23
CA GLN A 173 -32.44 8.98 -10.49
C GLN A 173 -32.40 10.19 -9.56
N THR A 174 -32.13 9.97 -8.28
CA THR A 174 -32.08 11.05 -7.28
C THR A 174 -30.84 11.91 -7.46
N ALA A 175 -29.67 11.30 -7.74
CA ALA A 175 -28.42 12.01 -7.99
C ALA A 175 -28.49 12.91 -9.24
N GLU A 176 -29.20 12.47 -10.28
CA GLU A 176 -29.46 13.27 -11.50
C GLU A 176 -30.38 14.46 -11.24
N GLN A 177 -31.24 14.38 -10.23
CA GLN A 177 -32.06 15.51 -9.76
C GLN A 177 -31.25 16.52 -8.93
N GLY A 178 -30.02 16.19 -8.58
CA GLY A 178 -29.10 17.09 -7.88
C GLY A 178 -28.97 16.83 -6.39
N ASP A 179 -29.60 15.79 -5.85
CA ASP A 179 -29.50 15.44 -4.43
C ASP A 179 -28.09 15.04 -4.05
N ALA A 180 -27.50 15.72 -3.05
CA ALA A 180 -26.10 15.53 -2.65
C ALA A 180 -25.86 14.19 -1.98
N ASP A 181 -26.79 13.72 -1.14
CA ASP A 181 -26.69 12.44 -0.44
C ASP A 181 -26.71 11.29 -1.45
N ALA A 182 -27.63 11.33 -2.42
CA ALA A 182 -27.70 10.32 -3.48
C ALA A 182 -26.44 10.33 -4.37
N GLN A 183 -25.88 11.50 -4.68
CA GLN A 183 -24.62 11.61 -5.42
C GLN A 183 -23.47 10.97 -4.63
N TYR A 184 -23.41 11.19 -3.32
CA TYR A 184 -22.43 10.53 -2.46
C TYR A 184 -22.60 9.01 -2.46
N TYR A 185 -23.82 8.49 -2.24
CA TYR A 185 -24.07 7.05 -2.26
C TYR A 185 -23.80 6.41 -3.62
N LEU A 186 -24.12 7.10 -4.70
CA LEU A 186 -23.81 6.64 -6.05
C LEU A 186 -22.30 6.61 -6.29
N GLY A 187 -21.57 7.58 -5.78
CA GLY A 187 -20.10 7.60 -5.75
C GLY A 187 -19.53 6.34 -5.06
N ASN A 188 -20.06 6.00 -3.88
CA ASN A 188 -19.71 4.76 -3.17
C ASN A 188 -20.01 3.51 -4.00
N CYS A 189 -21.17 3.45 -4.66
CA CYS A 189 -21.52 2.31 -5.50
C CYS A 189 -20.47 2.09 -6.62
N TYR A 190 -20.04 3.14 -7.28
CA TYR A 190 -18.99 3.05 -8.30
C TYR A 190 -17.60 2.76 -7.71
N GLU A 191 -17.27 3.27 -6.52
CA GLU A 191 -15.97 3.00 -5.87
C GLU A 191 -15.79 1.52 -5.50
N TYR A 192 -16.83 0.92 -4.92
CA TYR A 192 -16.78 -0.46 -4.44
C TYR A 192 -17.29 -1.49 -5.45
N GLY A 193 -17.96 -1.07 -6.53
CA GLY A 193 -18.60 -1.96 -7.49
C GLY A 193 -19.89 -2.58 -6.91
N THR A 194 -20.64 -1.82 -6.10
CA THR A 194 -21.85 -2.28 -5.42
C THR A 194 -23.06 -2.09 -6.34
N GLY A 195 -23.59 -3.18 -6.92
CA GLY A 195 -24.73 -3.14 -7.84
C GLY A 195 -24.44 -2.57 -9.23
N VAL A 196 -23.21 -2.13 -9.47
CA VAL A 196 -22.70 -1.56 -10.72
C VAL A 196 -21.24 -2.00 -10.91
N GLU A 197 -20.72 -1.98 -12.13
CA GLU A 197 -19.31 -2.23 -12.37
C GLU A 197 -18.45 -1.13 -11.74
N LYS A 198 -17.39 -1.54 -11.06
CA LYS A 198 -16.47 -0.62 -10.39
C LYS A 198 -15.85 0.37 -11.38
N ASP A 199 -16.00 1.66 -11.13
CA ASP A 199 -15.48 2.74 -11.94
C ASP A 199 -15.05 3.92 -11.04
N LEU A 200 -13.75 3.98 -10.76
CA LEU A 200 -13.21 4.98 -9.85
C LEU A 200 -13.29 6.41 -10.40
N ALA A 201 -13.27 6.59 -11.72
CA ALA A 201 -13.41 7.91 -12.33
C ALA A 201 -14.84 8.44 -12.16
N LYS A 202 -15.86 7.58 -12.37
CA LYS A 202 -17.24 7.94 -12.09
C LYS A 202 -17.50 8.17 -10.60
N ALA A 203 -16.86 7.40 -9.72
CA ALA A 203 -16.95 7.65 -8.28
C ALA A 203 -16.50 9.08 -7.95
N VAL A 204 -15.34 9.50 -8.48
CA VAL A 204 -14.82 10.87 -8.30
C VAL A 204 -15.75 11.93 -8.91
N GLU A 205 -16.35 11.68 -10.07
CA GLU A 205 -17.33 12.61 -10.65
C GLU A 205 -18.52 12.86 -9.73
N TRP A 206 -19.08 11.79 -9.15
CA TRP A 206 -20.22 11.89 -8.25
C TRP A 206 -19.83 12.48 -6.90
N TYR A 207 -18.69 12.08 -6.31
CA TYR A 207 -18.17 12.74 -5.10
C TYR A 207 -17.91 14.24 -5.32
N THR A 208 -17.43 14.62 -6.50
CA THR A 208 -17.19 16.05 -6.80
C THR A 208 -18.49 16.83 -6.76
N LYS A 209 -19.56 16.32 -7.38
CA LYS A 209 -20.87 16.99 -7.38
C LYS A 209 -21.45 17.15 -5.97
N ALA A 210 -21.41 16.10 -5.17
CA ALA A 210 -21.86 16.13 -3.78
C ALA A 210 -21.00 17.08 -2.92
N ALA A 211 -19.67 17.00 -3.07
CA ALA A 211 -18.72 17.83 -2.33
C ALA A 211 -18.86 19.33 -2.64
N GLU A 212 -19.16 19.69 -3.90
CA GLU A 212 -19.40 21.07 -4.33
C GLU A 212 -20.70 21.62 -3.72
N GLN A 213 -21.68 20.76 -3.43
CA GLN A 213 -22.90 21.10 -2.71
C GLN A 213 -22.71 21.20 -1.20
N GLY A 214 -21.54 20.80 -0.68
CA GLY A 214 -21.19 20.93 0.74
C GLY A 214 -21.27 19.63 1.52
N ASP A 215 -21.57 18.49 0.90
CA ASP A 215 -21.59 17.21 1.59
C ASP A 215 -20.22 16.88 2.17
N ALA A 216 -20.14 16.70 3.50
CA ALA A 216 -18.87 16.55 4.22
C ALA A 216 -18.23 15.17 4.00
N ASP A 217 -19.04 14.12 3.84
CA ASP A 217 -18.57 12.77 3.54
C ASP A 217 -17.96 12.70 2.14
N ALA A 218 -18.62 13.32 1.15
CA ALA A 218 -18.10 13.43 -0.20
C ALA A 218 -16.84 14.29 -0.27
N GLN A 219 -16.78 15.42 0.45
CA GLN A 219 -15.57 16.23 0.54
C GLN A 219 -14.40 15.44 1.10
N PHE A 220 -14.64 14.66 2.15
CA PHE A 220 -13.62 13.79 2.72
C PHE A 220 -13.18 12.72 1.71
N ASN A 221 -14.11 11.98 1.09
CA ASN A 221 -13.78 10.94 0.12
C ASN A 221 -13.05 11.50 -1.11
N LEU A 222 -13.45 12.67 -1.59
CA LEU A 222 -12.75 13.35 -2.68
C LEU A 222 -11.32 13.74 -2.27
N GLY A 223 -11.12 14.19 -1.03
CA GLY A 223 -9.81 14.41 -0.44
C GLY A 223 -8.94 13.16 -0.46
N VAL A 224 -9.50 12.01 -0.06
CA VAL A 224 -8.83 10.69 -0.12
C VAL A 224 -8.48 10.29 -1.56
N CYS A 225 -9.39 10.51 -2.51
CA CYS A 225 -9.14 10.25 -3.93
C CYS A 225 -7.94 11.06 -4.46
N TYR A 226 -7.85 12.35 -4.13
CA TYR A 226 -6.71 13.18 -4.49
C TYR A 226 -5.42 12.78 -3.75
N GLU A 227 -5.48 12.35 -2.50
CA GLU A 227 -4.31 11.91 -1.72
C GLU A 227 -3.66 10.67 -2.33
N HIS A 228 -4.46 9.69 -2.74
CA HIS A 228 -3.97 8.42 -3.24
C HIS A 228 -3.86 8.35 -4.77
N GLY A 229 -4.52 9.26 -5.51
CA GLY A 229 -4.63 9.20 -6.96
C GLY A 229 -5.66 8.14 -7.42
N THR A 230 -6.73 7.95 -6.65
CA THR A 230 -7.77 6.95 -6.91
C THR A 230 -8.82 7.53 -7.84
N GLY A 231 -8.88 7.06 -9.09
CA GLY A 231 -9.81 7.57 -10.11
C GLY A 231 -9.50 8.96 -10.65
N ILE A 232 -8.50 9.62 -10.11
CA ILE A 232 -8.04 10.97 -10.48
C ILE A 232 -6.54 11.07 -10.27
N GLU A 233 -5.87 12.04 -10.92
CA GLU A 233 -4.45 12.29 -10.72
C GLU A 233 -4.17 12.73 -9.27
N LYS A 234 -3.16 12.13 -8.64
CA LYS A 234 -2.74 12.44 -7.27
C LYS A 234 -2.37 13.91 -7.12
N ASN A 235 -2.98 14.58 -6.16
CA ASN A 235 -2.73 15.98 -5.86
C ASN A 235 -2.94 16.28 -4.36
N LEU A 236 -1.85 16.31 -3.61
CA LEU A 236 -1.91 16.50 -2.15
C LEU A 236 -2.44 17.88 -1.74
N THR A 237 -2.22 18.92 -2.54
CA THR A 237 -2.76 20.26 -2.26
C THR A 237 -4.28 20.25 -2.35
N LYS A 238 -4.84 19.67 -3.40
CA LYS A 238 -6.30 19.50 -3.51
C LYS A 238 -6.87 18.57 -2.43
N ALA A 239 -6.13 17.54 -2.03
CA ALA A 239 -6.55 16.71 -0.91
C ALA A 239 -6.72 17.55 0.37
N VAL A 240 -5.74 18.41 0.68
CA VAL A 240 -5.81 19.32 1.83
C VAL A 240 -6.96 20.31 1.71
N GLU A 241 -7.22 20.87 0.52
CA GLU A 241 -8.35 21.79 0.29
C GLU A 241 -9.69 21.12 0.63
N TRP A 242 -9.90 19.88 0.18
CA TRP A 242 -11.13 19.15 0.44
C TRP A 242 -11.22 18.67 1.89
N TYR A 243 -10.12 18.17 2.48
CA TYR A 243 -10.10 17.86 3.92
C TYR A 243 -10.41 19.09 4.77
N THR A 244 -9.94 20.27 4.38
CA THR A 244 -10.20 21.51 5.13
C THR A 244 -11.70 21.81 5.14
N LYS A 245 -12.38 21.74 3.98
CA LYS A 245 -13.83 21.98 3.90
C LYS A 245 -14.62 21.01 4.79
N ALA A 246 -14.31 19.71 4.74
CA ALA A 246 -14.97 18.72 5.58
C ALA A 246 -14.65 18.94 7.08
N ALA A 247 -13.39 19.27 7.39
CA ALA A 247 -12.96 19.53 8.77
C ALA A 247 -13.61 20.77 9.41
N GLU A 248 -13.79 21.84 8.61
CA GLU A 248 -14.49 23.07 9.04
C GLU A 248 -15.97 22.82 9.32
N GLN A 249 -16.58 21.83 8.66
CA GLN A 249 -17.93 21.35 8.99
C GLN A 249 -17.99 20.45 10.22
N GLY A 250 -16.84 20.17 10.85
CA GLY A 250 -16.76 19.33 12.03
C GLY A 250 -16.55 17.84 11.74
N TYR A 251 -16.23 17.43 10.52
CA TYR A 251 -16.01 16.03 10.21
C TYR A 251 -14.73 15.50 10.86
N ALA A 252 -14.86 14.74 11.94
CA ALA A 252 -13.74 14.36 12.82
C ALA A 252 -12.60 13.60 12.10
N ILE A 253 -12.94 12.75 11.12
CA ILE A 253 -11.94 11.99 10.36
C ILE A 253 -11.14 12.96 9.47
N ALA A 254 -11.81 13.92 8.82
CA ALA A 254 -11.14 14.95 8.02
C ALA A 254 -10.25 15.84 8.88
N GLN A 255 -10.70 16.23 10.07
CA GLN A 255 -9.87 16.97 11.04
C GLN A 255 -8.61 16.20 11.41
N CYS A 256 -8.73 14.89 11.67
CA CYS A 256 -7.57 14.04 11.94
C CYS A 256 -6.60 13.99 10.75
N ASN A 257 -7.11 13.75 9.53
CA ASN A 257 -6.29 13.69 8.32
C ASN A 257 -5.62 15.04 7.98
N LEU A 258 -6.34 16.13 8.17
CA LEU A 258 -5.78 17.47 8.01
C LEU A 258 -4.67 17.74 9.03
N GLY A 259 -4.83 17.29 10.27
CA GLY A 259 -3.78 17.29 11.29
C GLY A 259 -2.54 16.50 10.83
N VAL A 260 -2.72 15.33 10.21
CA VAL A 260 -1.63 14.53 9.62
C VAL A 260 -0.95 15.29 8.47
N CYS A 261 -1.72 15.96 7.60
CA CYS A 261 -1.18 16.76 6.52
C CYS A 261 -0.28 17.90 7.03
N TYR A 262 -0.73 18.64 8.04
CA TYR A 262 0.07 19.69 8.68
C TYR A 262 1.29 19.14 9.44
N ASN A 263 1.16 17.98 10.08
CA ASN A 263 2.27 17.34 10.78
C ASN A 263 3.40 16.93 9.82
N ASN A 264 3.05 16.43 8.64
CA ASN A 264 4.02 15.88 7.69
C ASN A 264 4.45 16.88 6.61
N GLY A 265 3.75 18.01 6.45
CA GLY A 265 3.95 18.91 5.33
C GLY A 265 3.43 18.34 4.01
N SER A 266 2.38 17.50 4.05
CA SER A 266 1.83 16.83 2.87
C SER A 266 0.78 17.69 2.20
N GLY A 267 1.09 18.29 1.04
CA GLY A 267 0.17 19.18 0.30
C GLY A 267 0.01 20.57 0.91
N VAL A 268 0.64 20.83 2.04
CA VAL A 268 0.64 22.09 2.78
C VAL A 268 1.98 22.26 3.50
N GLU A 269 2.38 23.48 3.80
CA GLU A 269 3.57 23.74 4.61
C GLU A 269 3.43 23.11 6.01
N GLN A 270 4.48 22.43 6.46
CA GLN A 270 4.48 21.78 7.78
C GLN A 270 4.20 22.79 8.88
N ASN A 271 3.23 22.49 9.72
CA ASN A 271 2.89 23.32 10.88
C ASN A 271 2.38 22.45 12.03
N LEU A 272 3.29 22.14 12.95
CA LEU A 272 3.02 21.23 14.06
C LEU A 272 1.98 21.78 15.05
N ALA A 273 1.91 23.12 15.22
CA ALA A 273 0.91 23.75 16.08
C ALA A 273 -0.50 23.58 15.48
N LYS A 274 -0.66 23.85 14.18
CA LYS A 274 -1.94 23.59 13.49
C LYS A 274 -2.33 22.11 13.49
N ALA A 275 -1.34 21.20 13.38
CA ALA A 275 -1.61 19.78 13.51
C ALA A 275 -2.24 19.43 14.86
N VAL A 276 -1.70 19.99 15.95
CA VAL A 276 -2.23 19.81 17.29
C VAL A 276 -3.64 20.42 17.45
N GLU A 277 -3.88 21.59 16.86
CA GLU A 277 -5.21 22.22 16.86
C GLU A 277 -6.26 21.30 16.21
N TRP A 278 -5.98 20.78 15.04
CA TRP A 278 -6.90 19.88 14.33
C TRP A 278 -7.07 18.53 15.04
N TYR A 279 -6.00 17.94 15.58
CA TYR A 279 -6.13 16.75 16.39
C TYR A 279 -6.99 17.01 17.61
N THR A 280 -6.84 18.16 18.28
CA THR A 280 -7.63 18.50 19.47
C THR A 280 -9.12 18.55 19.12
N GLN A 281 -9.52 19.22 18.04
CA GLN A 281 -10.90 19.26 17.60
C GLN A 281 -11.46 17.86 17.30
N ALA A 282 -10.71 17.01 16.60
CA ALA A 282 -11.12 15.65 16.32
C ALA A 282 -11.26 14.80 17.62
N THR A 283 -10.42 15.05 18.64
CA THR A 283 -10.50 14.33 19.92
C THR A 283 -11.73 14.70 20.73
N GLU A 284 -12.26 15.92 20.61
CA GLU A 284 -13.50 16.35 21.25
C GLU A 284 -14.70 15.54 20.76
N GLN A 285 -14.63 15.05 19.53
CA GLN A 285 -15.63 14.16 18.93
C GLN A 285 -15.30 12.66 19.15
N GLY A 286 -14.28 12.35 19.92
CA GLY A 286 -13.94 10.98 20.28
C GLY A 286 -13.09 10.23 19.26
N ASN A 287 -12.58 10.87 18.19
CA ASN A 287 -11.78 10.18 17.16
C ASN A 287 -10.52 9.53 17.76
N ALA A 288 -10.44 8.21 17.68
CA ALA A 288 -9.37 7.42 18.32
C ALA A 288 -7.98 7.67 17.68
N ASP A 289 -7.91 7.85 16.37
CA ASP A 289 -6.66 8.15 15.68
C ASP A 289 -6.11 9.51 16.07
N ALA A 290 -6.98 10.51 16.14
CA ALA A 290 -6.61 11.84 16.61
C ALA A 290 -6.15 11.82 18.08
N GLN A 291 -6.83 11.08 18.95
CA GLN A 291 -6.40 10.89 20.35
C GLN A 291 -5.00 10.27 20.41
N CYS A 292 -4.74 9.24 19.60
CA CYS A 292 -3.42 8.63 19.54
C CYS A 292 -2.36 9.61 19.00
N ASN A 293 -2.66 10.37 17.94
CA ASN A 293 -1.75 11.34 17.36
C ASN A 293 -1.44 12.49 18.33
N LEU A 294 -2.46 12.99 19.02
CA LEU A 294 -2.29 14.01 20.06
C LEU A 294 -1.44 13.47 21.23
N GLY A 295 -1.64 12.21 21.61
CA GLY A 295 -0.77 11.52 22.57
C GLY A 295 0.69 11.51 22.15
N VAL A 296 0.98 11.23 20.87
CA VAL A 296 2.34 11.30 20.28
C VAL A 296 2.88 12.73 20.33
N CYS A 297 2.06 13.73 20.02
CA CYS A 297 2.47 15.14 20.10
C CYS A 297 2.90 15.51 21.53
N TYR A 298 2.15 15.10 22.54
CA TYR A 298 2.53 15.32 23.95
C TYR A 298 3.75 14.51 24.38
N GLU A 299 3.94 13.29 23.87
CA GLU A 299 5.10 12.45 24.18
C GLU A 299 6.40 13.07 23.66
N LEU A 300 6.37 13.56 22.42
CA LEU A 300 7.55 14.11 21.74
C LEU A 300 7.76 15.61 21.99
N GLY A 301 6.71 16.35 22.37
CA GLY A 301 6.74 17.82 22.43
C GLY A 301 6.65 18.48 21.06
N THR A 302 5.95 17.87 20.11
CA THR A 302 5.83 18.36 18.73
C THR A 302 4.58 19.22 18.58
N GLY A 303 4.77 20.52 18.31
CA GLY A 303 3.68 21.51 18.21
C GLY A 303 3.01 21.88 19.53
N ILE A 304 3.38 21.24 20.62
CA ILE A 304 2.87 21.46 21.97
C ILE A 304 3.97 21.13 22.99
N GLU A 305 3.88 21.69 24.19
CA GLU A 305 4.82 21.37 25.27
C GLU A 305 4.75 19.89 25.66
N LYS A 306 5.91 19.26 25.78
CA LYS A 306 6.04 17.83 26.15
C LYS A 306 5.39 17.56 27.49
N ASN A 307 4.49 16.57 27.53
CA ASN A 307 3.81 16.14 28.74
C ASN A 307 3.44 14.65 28.68
N LEU A 308 4.27 13.83 29.30
CA LEU A 308 4.10 12.37 29.25
C LEU A 308 2.82 11.88 29.94
N THR A 309 2.35 12.58 31.00
CA THR A 309 1.10 12.24 31.68
C THR A 309 -0.10 12.45 30.76
N LYS A 310 -0.13 13.59 30.06
CA LYS A 310 -1.19 13.84 29.06
C LYS A 310 -1.09 12.87 27.88
N ALA A 311 0.13 12.47 27.46
CA ALA A 311 0.28 11.46 26.43
C ALA A 311 -0.39 10.14 26.84
N VAL A 312 -0.15 9.67 28.08
CA VAL A 312 -0.78 8.46 28.63
C VAL A 312 -2.31 8.59 28.71
N GLU A 313 -2.82 9.76 29.11
CA GLU A 313 -4.27 10.01 29.16
C GLU A 313 -4.90 9.83 27.76
N TRP A 314 -4.31 10.41 26.73
CA TRP A 314 -4.79 10.32 25.36
C TRP A 314 -4.63 8.90 24.79
N TYR A 315 -3.49 8.25 25.01
CA TYR A 315 -3.31 6.85 24.61
C TYR A 315 -4.33 5.94 25.29
N THR A 316 -4.65 6.20 26.57
CA THR A 316 -5.65 5.41 27.30
C THR A 316 -7.04 5.54 26.69
N LYS A 317 -7.45 6.76 26.29
CA LYS A 317 -8.75 6.98 25.61
C LYS A 317 -8.82 6.22 24.30
N ALA A 318 -7.81 6.36 23.43
CA ALA A 318 -7.74 5.67 22.16
C ALA A 318 -7.64 4.14 22.31
N ALA A 319 -6.85 3.66 23.27
CA ALA A 319 -6.68 2.23 23.55
C ALA A 319 -7.97 1.56 24.05
N LYS A 320 -8.78 2.26 24.84
CA LYS A 320 -10.10 1.79 25.28
C LYS A 320 -11.09 1.67 24.13
N GLN A 321 -10.94 2.46 23.09
CA GLN A 321 -11.72 2.34 21.84
C GLN A 321 -11.24 1.20 20.94
N GLY A 322 -10.18 0.48 21.34
CA GLY A 322 -9.67 -0.66 20.59
C GLY A 322 -8.52 -0.34 19.63
N LEU A 323 -8.05 0.90 19.50
CA LEU A 323 -7.00 1.25 18.56
C LEU A 323 -5.67 0.57 18.90
N ALA A 324 -5.25 -0.42 18.08
CA ALA A 324 -4.07 -1.24 18.34
C ALA A 324 -2.77 -0.42 18.49
N ARG A 325 -2.62 0.65 17.70
CA ARG A 325 -1.46 1.55 17.80
C ARG A 325 -1.40 2.24 19.16
N ALA A 326 -2.54 2.72 19.67
CA ALA A 326 -2.62 3.35 20.99
C ALA A 326 -2.40 2.34 22.13
N GLN A 327 -2.93 1.12 21.99
CA GLN A 327 -2.68 0.03 22.95
C GLN A 327 -1.18 -0.31 23.02
N CYS A 328 -0.49 -0.39 21.88
CA CYS A 328 0.95 -0.61 21.84
C CYS A 328 1.72 0.53 22.51
N ASN A 329 1.36 1.79 22.24
CA ASN A 329 2.01 2.94 22.86
C ASN A 329 1.76 3.00 24.38
N LEU A 330 0.53 2.70 24.79
CA LEU A 330 0.20 2.64 26.22
C LEU A 330 0.95 1.51 26.94
N GLY A 331 1.06 0.34 26.30
CA GLY A 331 1.91 -0.75 26.79
C GLY A 331 3.35 -0.31 26.98
N TYR A 332 3.91 0.43 26.02
CA TYR A 332 5.25 1.00 26.12
C TYR A 332 5.38 2.03 27.27
N CYS A 333 4.37 2.87 27.49
CA CYS A 333 4.38 3.79 28.61
C CYS A 333 4.43 3.06 29.96
N TYR A 334 3.69 1.97 30.13
CA TYR A 334 3.76 1.15 31.35
C TYR A 334 5.06 0.36 31.48
N ASP A 335 5.64 -0.09 30.36
CA ASP A 335 6.91 -0.83 30.35
C ASP A 335 8.09 0.03 30.78
N GLU A 336 8.15 1.28 30.31
CA GLU A 336 9.23 2.22 30.62
C GLU A 336 8.95 3.12 31.84
N GLY A 337 7.68 3.24 32.28
CA GLY A 337 7.27 4.18 33.32
C GLY A 337 7.19 5.63 32.81
N ASN A 338 6.87 5.81 31.52
CA ASN A 338 6.78 7.11 30.88
C ASN A 338 5.41 7.75 31.11
N GLY A 339 5.33 8.78 31.98
CA GLY A 339 4.09 9.49 32.31
C GLY A 339 3.11 8.72 33.19
N VAL A 340 3.47 7.51 33.58
CA VAL A 340 2.73 6.61 34.45
C VAL A 340 3.71 5.78 35.26
N GLU A 341 3.31 5.28 36.44
CA GLU A 341 4.13 4.35 37.20
C GLU A 341 4.40 3.07 36.38
N LYS A 342 5.65 2.61 36.40
CA LYS A 342 6.05 1.39 35.67
C LYS A 342 5.28 0.17 36.17
N ASP A 343 4.62 -0.54 35.26
CA ASP A 343 3.82 -1.72 35.56
C ASP A 343 3.91 -2.72 34.38
N LEU A 344 4.83 -3.66 34.52
CA LEU A 344 5.11 -4.63 33.45
C LEU A 344 3.92 -5.57 33.18
N ALA A 345 3.08 -5.84 34.18
CA ALA A 345 1.89 -6.67 33.97
C ALA A 345 0.86 -5.95 33.08
N LYS A 346 0.61 -4.67 33.36
CA LYS A 346 -0.24 -3.84 32.49
C LYS A 346 0.37 -3.63 31.10
N ALA A 347 1.69 -3.50 31.00
CA ALA A 347 2.37 -3.41 29.71
C ALA A 347 2.04 -4.65 28.86
N VAL A 348 2.19 -5.85 29.43
CA VAL A 348 1.86 -7.12 28.76
C VAL A 348 0.38 -7.19 28.37
N GLU A 349 -0.55 -6.78 29.24
CA GLU A 349 -1.97 -6.77 28.91
C GLU A 349 -2.28 -5.90 27.67
N TRP A 350 -1.69 -4.70 27.61
CA TRP A 350 -1.90 -3.80 26.46
C TRP A 350 -1.18 -4.27 25.21
N TYR A 351 0.05 -4.79 25.33
CA TYR A 351 0.75 -5.40 24.20
C TYR A 351 -0.03 -6.60 23.65
N ALA A 352 -0.61 -7.45 24.51
CA ALA A 352 -1.39 -8.60 24.05
C ALA A 352 -2.61 -8.18 23.24
N LYS A 353 -3.39 -7.20 23.73
CA LYS A 353 -4.54 -6.66 22.98
C LYS A 353 -4.16 -6.12 21.61
N ALA A 354 -3.05 -5.38 21.52
CA ALA A 354 -2.57 -4.85 20.25
C ALA A 354 -2.00 -5.97 19.33
N ALA A 355 -1.32 -6.95 19.91
CA ALA A 355 -0.72 -8.07 19.18
C ALA A 355 -1.77 -9.00 18.57
N GLU A 356 -2.88 -9.24 19.28
CA GLU A 356 -4.03 -10.01 18.79
C GLU A 356 -4.70 -9.35 17.59
N GLN A 357 -4.69 -8.02 17.52
CA GLN A 357 -5.15 -7.24 16.37
C GLN A 357 -4.12 -7.17 15.22
N GLY A 358 -2.98 -7.86 15.35
CA GLY A 358 -1.98 -7.92 14.29
C GLY A 358 -0.91 -6.82 14.35
N ASN A 359 -0.87 -5.96 15.38
CA ASN A 359 0.16 -4.92 15.45
C ASN A 359 1.56 -5.53 15.61
N ALA A 360 2.39 -5.42 14.57
CA ALA A 360 3.70 -6.06 14.52
C ALA A 360 4.68 -5.56 15.60
N ARG A 361 4.61 -4.28 15.99
CA ARG A 361 5.43 -3.72 17.07
C ARG A 361 5.03 -4.31 18.43
N ALA A 362 3.72 -4.42 18.69
CA ALA A 362 3.21 -5.02 19.91
C ALA A 362 3.54 -6.53 19.98
N GLN A 363 3.45 -7.26 18.86
CA GLN A 363 3.86 -8.67 18.78
C GLN A 363 5.35 -8.83 19.11
N CYS A 364 6.22 -7.96 18.60
CA CYS A 364 7.64 -7.97 18.92
C CYS A 364 7.87 -7.70 20.41
N ASN A 365 7.22 -6.69 20.98
CA ASN A 365 7.36 -6.33 22.39
C ASN A 365 6.82 -7.44 23.30
N LEU A 366 5.68 -8.04 22.96
CA LEU A 366 5.12 -9.17 23.70
C LEU A 366 6.04 -10.39 23.65
N GLY A 367 6.64 -10.68 22.49
CA GLY A 367 7.68 -11.70 22.34
C GLY A 367 8.86 -11.45 23.29
N TYR A 368 9.30 -10.21 23.40
CA TYR A 368 10.36 -9.81 24.32
C TYR A 368 9.95 -9.99 25.80
N CYS A 369 8.72 -9.63 26.16
CA CYS A 369 8.19 -9.85 27.49
C CYS A 369 8.22 -11.35 27.86
N TYR A 370 7.78 -12.25 26.98
CA TYR A 370 7.86 -13.69 27.21
C TYR A 370 9.30 -14.21 27.26
N GLU A 371 10.22 -13.65 26.44
CA GLU A 371 11.65 -14.05 26.47
C GLU A 371 12.31 -13.74 27.80
N LYS A 372 12.02 -12.56 28.35
CA LYS A 372 12.65 -12.06 29.59
C LYS A 372 11.90 -12.46 30.84
N GLY A 373 10.60 -12.74 30.76
CA GLY A 373 9.73 -12.92 31.92
C GLY A 373 9.28 -11.58 32.52
N ASN A 374 9.19 -10.53 31.71
CA ASN A 374 8.80 -9.20 32.13
C ASN A 374 7.28 -9.08 32.17
N GLY A 375 6.69 -8.98 33.38
CA GLY A 375 5.24 -8.86 33.57
C GLY A 375 4.44 -10.12 33.25
N VAL A 376 5.09 -11.18 32.81
CA VAL A 376 4.52 -12.49 32.45
C VAL A 376 5.52 -13.59 32.76
N GLU A 377 5.06 -14.80 33.02
CA GLU A 377 5.95 -15.96 33.17
C GLU A 377 6.77 -16.17 31.90
N LYS A 378 8.07 -16.41 32.07
CA LYS A 378 9.00 -16.63 30.97
C LYS A 378 8.61 -17.87 30.16
N ASP A 379 8.41 -17.67 28.86
CA ASP A 379 8.04 -18.72 27.90
C ASP A 379 8.71 -18.47 26.54
N LEU A 380 9.82 -19.18 26.32
CA LEU A 380 10.63 -19.00 25.12
C LEU A 380 9.92 -19.48 23.84
N ALA A 381 9.03 -20.46 23.94
CA ALA A 381 8.27 -20.94 22.79
C ALA A 381 7.24 -19.90 22.35
N LYS A 382 6.51 -19.30 23.31
CA LYS A 382 5.62 -18.17 23.01
C LYS A 382 6.37 -16.94 22.50
N ALA A 383 7.57 -16.68 23.02
CA ALA A 383 8.41 -15.59 22.49
C ALA A 383 8.70 -15.79 21.00
N VAL A 384 9.11 -16.99 20.59
CA VAL A 384 9.36 -17.32 19.18
C VAL A 384 8.09 -17.24 18.34
N GLU A 385 6.94 -17.66 18.87
CA GLU A 385 5.66 -17.55 18.17
C GLU A 385 5.34 -16.08 17.84
N TRP A 386 5.42 -15.18 18.84
CA TRP A 386 5.15 -13.77 18.65
C TRP A 386 6.19 -13.08 17.77
N TYR A 387 7.47 -13.37 17.94
CA TYR A 387 8.52 -12.88 17.04
C TYR A 387 8.27 -13.32 15.59
N THR A 388 7.81 -14.57 15.38
CA THR A 388 7.51 -15.07 14.03
C THR A 388 6.37 -14.28 13.39
N LYS A 389 5.28 -14.03 14.13
CA LYS A 389 4.15 -13.23 13.65
C LYS A 389 4.59 -11.81 13.22
N ALA A 390 5.40 -11.15 14.05
CA ALA A 390 5.93 -9.83 13.76
C ALA A 390 6.94 -9.83 12.59
N ALA A 391 7.83 -10.83 12.55
CA ALA A 391 8.88 -10.95 11.53
C ALA A 391 8.32 -11.18 10.12
N VAL A 392 7.25 -11.98 10.01
CA VAL A 392 6.54 -12.20 8.73
C VAL A 392 5.90 -10.91 8.20
N GLN A 393 5.43 -10.04 9.08
CA GLN A 393 4.91 -8.71 8.73
C GLN A 393 6.01 -7.70 8.39
N GLY A 394 7.29 -8.09 8.47
CA GLY A 394 8.41 -7.23 8.10
C GLY A 394 9.03 -6.45 9.26
N ASN A 395 8.64 -6.67 10.52
CA ASN A 395 9.27 -5.97 11.64
C ASN A 395 10.74 -6.36 11.78
N ALA A 396 11.65 -5.41 11.51
CA ALA A 396 13.09 -5.65 11.48
C ALA A 396 13.66 -6.13 12.82
N GLN A 397 13.17 -5.60 13.95
CA GLN A 397 13.61 -6.02 15.28
C GLN A 397 13.17 -7.46 15.59
N ALA A 398 11.95 -7.83 15.22
CA ALA A 398 11.46 -9.20 15.38
C ALA A 398 12.21 -10.18 14.49
N GLN A 399 12.55 -9.79 13.25
CA GLN A 399 13.40 -10.60 12.36
C GLN A 399 14.78 -10.85 12.97
N TYR A 400 15.39 -9.82 13.56
CA TYR A 400 16.65 -9.97 14.28
C TYR A 400 16.49 -10.93 15.49
N ASN A 401 15.51 -10.69 16.35
CA ASN A 401 15.26 -11.50 17.53
C ASN A 401 14.99 -12.97 17.18
N LEU A 402 14.21 -13.20 16.12
CA LEU A 402 13.94 -14.54 15.60
C LEU A 402 15.22 -15.20 15.05
N GLY A 403 16.08 -14.45 14.38
CA GLY A 403 17.41 -14.87 13.97
C GLY A 403 18.26 -15.33 15.15
N VAL A 404 18.26 -14.57 16.26
CA VAL A 404 18.92 -14.93 17.53
C VAL A 404 18.34 -16.24 18.09
N CYS A 405 17.01 -16.39 18.11
CA CYS A 405 16.37 -17.59 18.58
C CYS A 405 16.84 -18.83 17.80
N TYR A 406 16.91 -18.77 16.47
CA TYR A 406 17.41 -19.86 15.65
C TYR A 406 18.92 -20.07 15.77
N GLU A 407 19.71 -19.04 15.98
CA GLU A 407 21.17 -19.15 16.16
C GLU A 407 21.53 -19.94 17.42
N TYR A 408 20.85 -19.62 18.53
CA TYR A 408 21.19 -20.22 19.83
C TYR A 408 20.28 -21.40 20.22
N GLY A 409 19.19 -21.63 19.49
CA GLY A 409 18.21 -22.67 19.84
C GLY A 409 17.32 -22.26 21.02
N THR A 410 16.99 -20.97 21.13
CA THR A 410 16.20 -20.41 22.23
C THR A 410 14.71 -20.49 21.90
N GLY A 411 13.98 -21.39 22.54
CA GLY A 411 12.54 -21.61 22.29
C GLY A 411 12.21 -22.29 20.96
N VAL A 412 13.23 -22.62 20.18
CA VAL A 412 13.12 -23.31 18.88
C VAL A 412 14.39 -24.13 18.64
N GLU A 413 14.31 -25.15 17.81
CA GLU A 413 15.49 -25.95 17.43
C GLU A 413 16.52 -25.04 16.71
N LYS A 414 17.79 -25.20 17.10
CA LYS A 414 18.90 -24.44 16.52
C LYS A 414 19.01 -24.68 15.01
N ASN A 415 19.02 -23.60 14.23
CA ASN A 415 19.14 -23.66 12.78
C ASN A 415 19.86 -22.42 12.23
N LEU A 416 21.15 -22.56 11.96
CA LEU A 416 21.98 -21.44 11.47
C LEU A 416 21.54 -20.93 10.09
N ALA A 417 21.01 -21.79 9.23
CA ALA A 417 20.54 -21.35 7.91
C ALA A 417 19.33 -20.41 8.04
N LYS A 418 18.36 -20.77 8.89
CA LYS A 418 17.23 -19.90 9.21
C LYS A 418 17.67 -18.62 9.93
N ALA A 419 18.65 -18.71 10.83
CA ALA A 419 19.21 -17.55 11.50
C ALA A 419 19.76 -16.53 10.47
N VAL A 420 20.58 -17.00 9.53
CA VAL A 420 21.15 -16.17 8.45
C VAL A 420 20.05 -15.58 7.56
N GLU A 421 19.01 -16.35 7.24
CA GLU A 421 17.88 -15.86 6.45
C GLU A 421 17.19 -14.67 7.15
N TRP A 422 16.86 -14.80 8.44
CA TRP A 422 16.18 -13.76 9.20
C TRP A 422 17.08 -12.53 9.45
N TYR A 423 18.34 -12.74 9.78
CA TYR A 423 19.30 -11.64 9.89
C TYR A 423 19.46 -10.88 8.56
N THR A 424 19.46 -11.59 7.43
CA THR A 424 19.54 -10.95 6.11
C THR A 424 18.33 -10.04 5.83
N LYS A 425 17.12 -10.49 6.21
CA LYS A 425 15.92 -9.66 6.08
C LYS A 425 15.97 -8.42 6.96
N ALA A 426 16.42 -8.57 8.21
CA ALA A 426 16.56 -7.46 9.14
C ALA A 426 17.64 -6.46 8.69
N ALA A 427 18.80 -6.94 8.26
CA ALA A 427 19.91 -6.10 7.79
C ALA A 427 19.56 -5.29 6.53
N LYS A 428 18.78 -5.86 5.60
CA LYS A 428 18.25 -5.13 4.43
C LYS A 428 17.37 -3.93 4.82
N GLN A 429 16.79 -3.94 6.01
CA GLN A 429 16.01 -2.83 6.58
C GLN A 429 16.85 -1.90 7.47
N GLY A 430 18.16 -2.07 7.48
CA GLY A 430 19.08 -1.21 8.24
C GLY A 430 19.29 -1.64 9.70
N ASN A 431 18.91 -2.85 10.11
CA ASN A 431 19.20 -3.34 11.46
C ASN A 431 20.71 -3.67 11.57
N GLU A 432 21.45 -2.82 12.28
CA GLU A 432 22.92 -2.93 12.43
C GLU A 432 23.33 -4.19 13.18
N ASP A 433 22.56 -4.63 14.18
CA ASP A 433 22.92 -5.81 14.98
C ASP A 433 22.73 -7.09 14.16
N ALA A 434 21.75 -7.12 13.25
CA ALA A 434 21.63 -8.20 12.29
C ALA A 434 22.82 -8.22 11.31
N GLN A 435 23.29 -7.06 10.86
CA GLN A 435 24.48 -6.98 10.00
C GLN A 435 25.73 -7.51 10.74
N LYS A 436 25.94 -7.10 11.98
CA LYS A 436 27.06 -7.61 12.82
C LYS A 436 26.95 -9.13 13.04
N ALA A 437 25.73 -9.65 13.26
CA ALA A 437 25.50 -11.08 13.40
C ALA A 437 25.85 -11.85 12.12
N LEU A 438 25.45 -11.33 10.95
CA LEU A 438 25.84 -11.89 9.66
C LEU A 438 27.35 -11.92 9.46
N ASP A 439 28.01 -10.83 9.79
CA ASP A 439 29.48 -10.73 9.64
C ASP A 439 30.21 -11.72 10.58
N ARG A 440 29.68 -11.93 11.78
CA ARG A 440 30.18 -12.96 12.72
C ARG A 440 29.93 -14.40 12.23
N LEU A 441 28.77 -14.65 11.62
CA LEU A 441 28.37 -15.95 11.11
C LEU A 441 28.96 -16.30 9.75
N LYS A 442 29.50 -15.31 9.03
CA LYS A 442 30.32 -15.58 7.87
C LYS A 442 31.47 -16.52 8.32
N PRO A 443 31.63 -17.70 7.72
CA PRO A 443 32.79 -18.53 8.01
C PRO A 443 34.01 -17.64 7.90
N ASN A 444 34.98 -17.85 8.80
CA ASN A 444 36.24 -17.10 8.82
C ASN A 444 36.99 -17.43 7.53
N ARG A 445 36.61 -16.79 6.42
CA ARG A 445 37.10 -17.05 5.05
C ARG A 445 38.53 -16.57 4.83
N LYS A 446 39.17 -16.03 5.88
CA LYS A 446 40.56 -15.54 5.77
C LYS A 446 41.56 -16.57 5.23
N ASN A 447 41.15 -17.86 5.14
CA ASN A 447 42.00 -18.92 4.61
C ASN A 447 41.32 -19.87 3.61
N CYS A 448 40.07 -19.57 3.16
CA CYS A 448 39.42 -20.34 2.11
C CYS A 448 39.79 -19.79 0.74
N ILE A 449 40.35 -20.65 -0.12
CA ILE A 449 40.66 -20.27 -1.51
C ILE A 449 39.33 -20.22 -2.28
N GLU A 450 38.87 -19.03 -2.62
CA GLU A 450 37.67 -18.84 -3.44
C GLU A 450 38.02 -18.89 -4.92
N TYR A 451 39.06 -18.14 -5.29
CA TYR A 451 39.51 -18.10 -6.70
C TYR A 451 40.94 -18.57 -6.82
N LEU A 452 41.21 -19.36 -7.87
CA LEU A 452 42.53 -19.68 -8.34
C LEU A 452 42.71 -19.12 -9.75
N PHE A 453 43.58 -18.12 -9.87
CA PHE A 453 43.97 -17.51 -11.14
C PHE A 453 45.21 -18.23 -11.64
N PHE A 454 45.24 -18.66 -12.90
CA PHE A 454 46.44 -19.32 -13.46
C PHE A 454 46.59 -19.04 -14.92
N ASP A 455 47.83 -19.19 -15.39
CA ASP A 455 48.26 -19.01 -16.78
C ASP A 455 49.40 -19.94 -17.09
N THR A 456 49.59 -20.30 -18.37
CA THR A 456 50.60 -21.25 -18.84
C THR A 456 51.40 -20.72 -20.00
N GLU A 457 52.76 -20.88 -19.92
CA GLU A 457 53.63 -20.74 -21.09
C GLU A 457 54.01 -22.09 -21.63
N THR A 458 54.11 -22.19 -22.94
CA THR A 458 54.22 -23.48 -23.63
C THR A 458 55.29 -23.50 -24.76
N THR A 459 55.60 -24.69 -25.23
CA THR A 459 56.52 -24.87 -26.40
C THR A 459 55.93 -24.44 -27.73
N GLY A 460 54.68 -23.91 -27.75
CA GLY A 460 54.02 -23.45 -28.98
C GLY A 460 52.49 -23.57 -28.87
N VAL A 461 51.84 -23.81 -30.00
CA VAL A 461 50.38 -23.92 -30.08
C VAL A 461 49.96 -25.34 -30.50
N PRO A 462 48.75 -25.82 -30.18
CA PRO A 462 48.27 -27.13 -30.60
C PRO A 462 48.00 -27.16 -32.10
N GLN A 463 48.07 -28.38 -32.69
CA GLN A 463 47.70 -28.58 -34.10
C GLN A 463 46.18 -28.45 -34.31
N ASP A 464 45.38 -28.89 -33.37
CA ASP A 464 43.92 -28.74 -33.31
C ASP A 464 43.49 -28.26 -31.92
N TYR A 465 42.90 -27.06 -31.86
CA TYR A 465 42.38 -26.48 -30.59
C TYR A 465 41.17 -27.21 -30.02
N ASN A 466 40.48 -28.04 -30.83
CA ASN A 466 39.33 -28.80 -30.41
C ASN A 466 39.67 -30.19 -29.88
N ALA A 467 40.92 -30.66 -30.09
CA ALA A 467 41.35 -31.96 -29.66
C ALA A 467 41.13 -32.17 -28.14
N PRO A 468 40.73 -33.38 -27.69
CA PRO A 468 40.65 -33.70 -26.29
C PRO A 468 42.05 -33.76 -25.63
N THR A 469 42.14 -33.52 -24.32
CA THR A 469 43.40 -33.62 -23.56
C THR A 469 44.00 -35.02 -23.60
N SER A 470 43.20 -36.06 -23.79
CA SER A 470 43.66 -37.43 -24.02
C SER A 470 44.54 -37.60 -25.28
N ASN A 471 44.38 -36.76 -26.27
CA ASN A 471 45.32 -36.65 -27.41
C ASN A 471 46.49 -35.75 -27.00
N SER A 472 47.29 -36.21 -26.03
CA SER A 472 48.37 -35.43 -25.46
C SER A 472 49.44 -34.99 -26.47
N ARG A 473 49.60 -35.75 -27.60
CA ARG A 473 50.55 -35.39 -28.71
C ARG A 473 50.15 -34.12 -29.46
N ASN A 474 48.87 -33.77 -29.47
CA ASN A 474 48.37 -32.53 -30.07
C ASN A 474 48.73 -31.28 -29.28
N TRP A 475 48.87 -31.40 -27.95
CA TRP A 475 49.06 -30.26 -27.04
C TRP A 475 50.56 -29.99 -26.86
N PRO A 476 51.00 -28.70 -26.89
CA PRO A 476 52.37 -28.35 -26.62
C PRO A 476 52.77 -28.70 -25.16
N ARG A 477 54.07 -28.73 -24.93
CA ARG A 477 54.62 -29.00 -23.58
C ARG A 477 54.54 -27.75 -22.74
N LEU A 478 54.21 -27.92 -21.47
CA LEU A 478 54.24 -26.86 -20.45
C LEU A 478 55.69 -26.41 -20.17
N VAL A 479 55.92 -25.11 -20.22
CA VAL A 479 57.22 -24.47 -19.94
C VAL A 479 57.19 -23.71 -18.62
N GLN A 480 56.11 -23.02 -18.34
CA GLN A 480 55.91 -22.30 -17.07
C GLN A 480 54.44 -22.42 -16.64
N LEU A 481 54.20 -22.55 -15.34
CA LEU A 481 52.87 -22.52 -14.73
C LEU A 481 52.91 -21.58 -13.54
N SER A 482 52.08 -20.56 -13.62
CA SER A 482 51.94 -19.57 -12.55
C SER A 482 50.52 -19.52 -12.07
N TRP A 483 50.33 -19.35 -10.74
CA TRP A 483 48.99 -19.18 -10.18
C TRP A 483 48.99 -18.33 -8.94
N ILE A 484 47.83 -17.68 -8.71
CA ILE A 484 47.53 -16.92 -7.50
C ILE A 484 46.23 -17.45 -6.93
N THR A 485 46.25 -17.71 -5.62
CA THR A 485 45.01 -18.03 -4.89
C THR A 485 44.53 -16.81 -4.13
N THR A 486 43.20 -16.61 -4.09
CA THR A 486 42.60 -15.48 -3.38
C THR A 486 41.40 -15.92 -2.56
N ASP A 487 41.01 -15.10 -1.58
CA ASP A 487 39.74 -15.17 -0.92
C ASP A 487 38.60 -14.57 -1.81
N ASP A 488 37.37 -14.49 -1.27
CA ASP A 488 36.19 -13.92 -1.98
C ASP A 488 36.34 -12.44 -2.31
N ASP A 489 37.06 -11.68 -1.47
CA ASP A 489 37.38 -10.26 -1.71
C ASP A 489 38.56 -10.08 -2.66
N CYS A 490 39.05 -11.18 -3.24
CA CYS A 490 40.23 -11.23 -4.11
C CYS A 490 41.56 -10.78 -3.42
N ASN A 491 41.66 -10.88 -2.08
CA ASN A 491 42.95 -10.71 -1.41
C ASN A 491 43.83 -11.93 -1.69
N ILE A 492 45.10 -11.68 -2.01
CA ILE A 492 46.05 -12.73 -2.36
C ILE A 492 46.36 -13.56 -1.12
N LEU A 493 46.17 -14.88 -1.23
CA LEU A 493 46.53 -15.84 -0.19
C LEU A 493 47.90 -16.48 -0.48
N THR A 494 48.13 -16.90 -1.74
CA THR A 494 49.40 -17.45 -2.20
C THR A 494 49.74 -17.02 -3.61
N GLU A 495 51.00 -16.91 -3.93
CA GLU A 495 51.56 -16.75 -5.27
C GLU A 495 52.51 -17.88 -5.55
N SER A 496 52.43 -18.49 -6.72
CA SER A 496 53.28 -19.61 -7.14
C SER A 496 53.70 -19.42 -8.60
N ASP A 497 54.96 -19.53 -8.85
CA ASP A 497 55.55 -19.37 -10.21
C ASP A 497 56.64 -20.42 -10.44
N TYR A 498 56.42 -21.31 -11.39
CA TYR A 498 57.33 -22.42 -11.64
C TYR A 498 57.63 -22.60 -13.10
N ILE A 499 58.95 -22.53 -13.44
CA ILE A 499 59.47 -23.04 -14.72
C ILE A 499 59.53 -24.55 -14.60
N VAL A 500 59.10 -25.25 -15.66
CA VAL A 500 59.11 -26.72 -15.75
C VAL A 500 60.41 -27.18 -16.40
N TYR A 501 61.06 -28.16 -15.74
CA TYR A 501 62.26 -28.80 -16.29
C TYR A 501 61.89 -29.56 -17.59
N PRO A 502 62.63 -29.30 -18.73
CA PRO A 502 62.26 -29.85 -20.02
C PRO A 502 62.76 -31.29 -20.18
N ASP A 503 62.04 -32.24 -19.55
CA ASP A 503 62.31 -33.68 -19.69
C ASP A 503 61.87 -34.20 -21.04
N GLY A 504 62.82 -34.66 -21.88
CA GLY A 504 62.59 -35.22 -23.17
C GLY A 504 62.11 -34.26 -24.27
N PHE A 505 62.17 -32.92 -24.05
CA PHE A 505 61.83 -31.95 -25.07
C PHE A 505 62.77 -30.71 -25.06
N VAL A 506 62.70 -29.95 -26.16
CA VAL A 506 63.45 -28.69 -26.32
C VAL A 506 62.44 -27.57 -26.53
N ILE A 507 62.70 -26.43 -25.91
CA ILE A 507 61.86 -25.25 -26.10
C ILE A 507 62.25 -24.58 -27.41
N PRO A 508 61.35 -24.48 -28.39
CA PRO A 508 61.63 -23.84 -29.68
C PRO A 508 62.04 -22.36 -29.51
N SER A 509 62.91 -21.89 -30.39
CA SER A 509 63.44 -20.52 -30.35
C SER A 509 62.35 -19.46 -30.44
N ASP A 510 61.26 -19.73 -31.20
CA ASP A 510 60.15 -18.80 -31.35
C ASP A 510 59.29 -18.71 -30.10
N ALA A 511 59.02 -19.81 -29.40
CA ALA A 511 58.41 -19.82 -28.10
C ALA A 511 59.31 -19.11 -27.06
N ALA A 512 60.62 -19.42 -27.05
CA ALA A 512 61.57 -18.78 -26.14
C ALA A 512 61.68 -17.26 -26.36
N LYS A 513 61.50 -16.76 -27.57
CA LYS A 513 61.43 -15.30 -27.83
C LYS A 513 60.18 -14.67 -27.27
N LEU A 514 59.10 -15.39 -27.20
CA LEU A 514 57.80 -14.88 -26.72
C LEU A 514 57.78 -14.72 -25.18
N HIS A 515 58.13 -15.78 -24.45
CA HIS A 515 58.05 -15.81 -22.99
C HIS A 515 59.41 -15.71 -22.26
N GLY A 516 60.52 -15.58 -22.99
CA GLY A 516 61.85 -15.36 -22.44
C GLY A 516 62.53 -16.59 -21.84
N ILE A 517 61.92 -17.77 -21.86
CA ILE A 517 62.46 -18.98 -21.25
C ILE A 517 63.09 -19.87 -22.32
N THR A 518 64.42 -19.94 -22.33
CA THR A 518 65.16 -20.86 -23.21
C THR A 518 65.27 -22.25 -22.57
N THR A 519 65.58 -23.27 -23.37
CA THR A 519 65.85 -24.63 -22.88
C THR A 519 66.95 -24.64 -21.79
N ASN A 520 67.98 -23.77 -21.91
CA ASN A 520 69.03 -23.68 -20.91
C ASN A 520 68.54 -23.09 -19.61
N ILE A 521 67.73 -22.01 -19.66
CA ILE A 521 67.09 -21.43 -18.47
C ILE A 521 66.19 -22.45 -17.77
N ALA A 522 65.40 -23.21 -18.57
CA ALA A 522 64.49 -24.23 -18.02
C ALA A 522 65.23 -25.43 -17.43
N LYS A 523 66.41 -25.79 -17.94
CA LYS A 523 67.28 -26.80 -17.34
C LYS A 523 67.94 -26.32 -16.03
N ASP A 524 68.29 -25.04 -15.97
CA ASP A 524 68.95 -24.46 -14.80
C ASP A 524 67.94 -24.19 -13.62
N LYS A 525 66.79 -23.59 -13.96
CA LYS A 525 65.82 -23.10 -12.98
C LYS A 525 64.57 -23.95 -12.80
N GLY A 526 64.32 -24.85 -13.74
CA GLY A 526 63.10 -25.63 -13.81
C GLY A 526 62.96 -26.67 -12.70
N ARG A 527 61.72 -26.95 -12.35
CA ARG A 527 61.33 -27.99 -11.40
C ARG A 527 60.74 -29.17 -12.19
N PRO A 528 60.85 -30.41 -11.66
CA PRO A 528 60.18 -31.57 -12.25
C PRO A 528 58.68 -31.33 -12.41
N LEU A 529 58.10 -31.76 -13.53
CA LEU A 529 56.72 -31.54 -13.88
C LEU A 529 55.76 -32.08 -12.80
N GLU A 530 56.09 -33.27 -12.23
CA GLU A 530 55.29 -33.91 -11.17
C GLU A 530 55.19 -32.99 -9.96
N VAL A 531 56.28 -32.36 -9.54
CA VAL A 531 56.31 -31.50 -8.37
C VAL A 531 55.47 -30.23 -8.59
N VAL A 532 55.51 -29.66 -9.80
CA VAL A 532 54.74 -28.47 -10.18
C VAL A 532 53.25 -28.79 -10.17
N LEU A 533 52.86 -29.88 -10.83
CA LEU A 533 51.45 -30.28 -10.94
C LEU A 533 50.89 -30.78 -9.63
N GLU A 534 51.65 -31.41 -8.75
CA GLU A 534 51.22 -31.78 -7.40
C GLU A 534 50.86 -30.55 -6.57
N ARG A 535 51.71 -29.53 -6.56
CA ARG A 535 51.47 -28.26 -5.84
C ARG A 535 50.25 -27.53 -6.42
N PHE A 536 50.18 -27.42 -7.73
CA PHE A 536 49.03 -26.81 -8.42
C PHE A 536 47.75 -27.56 -8.09
N SER A 537 47.73 -28.90 -8.19
CA SER A 537 46.55 -29.72 -7.93
C SER A 537 46.03 -29.58 -6.50
N LYS A 538 46.92 -29.38 -5.50
CA LYS A 538 46.53 -29.11 -4.12
C LYS A 538 45.75 -27.81 -3.99
N ASP A 539 46.25 -26.73 -4.56
CA ASP A 539 45.60 -25.42 -4.52
C ASP A 539 44.32 -25.42 -5.40
N PHE A 540 44.38 -26.08 -6.57
CA PHE A 540 43.23 -26.29 -7.47
C PHE A 540 42.09 -27.01 -6.76
N ASN A 541 42.37 -28.09 -6.04
CA ASN A 541 41.34 -28.85 -5.31
C ASN A 541 40.70 -28.03 -4.18
N SER A 542 41.46 -27.12 -3.58
CA SER A 542 41.01 -26.26 -2.50
C SER A 542 40.22 -25.03 -2.98
N ALA A 543 40.35 -24.62 -4.24
CA ALA A 543 39.65 -23.48 -4.82
C ALA A 543 38.20 -23.84 -5.18
N ASN A 544 37.29 -22.87 -5.06
CA ASN A 544 35.89 -23.00 -5.52
C ASN A 544 35.74 -22.73 -7.00
N THR A 545 36.45 -21.71 -7.51
CA THR A 545 36.35 -21.25 -8.89
C THR A 545 37.75 -21.01 -9.48
N ILE A 546 37.98 -21.44 -10.69
CA ILE A 546 39.23 -21.16 -11.43
C ILE A 546 39.00 -20.03 -12.44
N VAL A 547 39.99 -19.16 -12.59
CA VAL A 547 39.89 -17.96 -13.42
C VAL A 547 41.12 -17.84 -14.30
N GLY A 548 40.92 -17.50 -15.57
CA GLY A 548 42.01 -17.20 -16.51
C GLY A 548 41.57 -16.29 -17.65
N HIS A 549 42.53 -15.79 -18.42
CA HIS A 549 42.25 -15.09 -19.64
C HIS A 549 42.48 -16.06 -20.80
N ASN A 550 41.42 -16.49 -21.50
CA ASN A 550 41.41 -17.65 -22.41
C ASN A 550 41.63 -19.00 -21.67
N ILE A 551 41.01 -19.13 -20.51
CA ILE A 551 41.19 -20.28 -19.60
C ILE A 551 40.99 -21.66 -20.27
N ALA A 552 40.26 -21.72 -21.38
CA ALA A 552 40.03 -22.97 -22.09
C ALA A 552 41.34 -23.57 -22.66
N PHE A 553 42.27 -22.72 -23.05
CA PHE A 553 43.59 -23.16 -23.51
C PHE A 553 44.43 -23.72 -22.36
N ASP A 554 44.57 -22.96 -21.30
CA ASP A 554 45.40 -23.32 -20.14
C ASP A 554 44.93 -24.60 -19.45
N LYS A 555 43.60 -24.76 -19.34
CA LYS A 555 43.00 -26.01 -18.85
C LYS A 555 43.42 -27.22 -19.65
N LYS A 556 43.48 -27.10 -20.97
CA LYS A 556 43.86 -28.21 -21.86
C LYS A 556 45.36 -28.50 -21.79
N ILE A 557 46.21 -27.47 -21.61
CA ILE A 557 47.65 -27.65 -21.42
C ILE A 557 47.91 -28.45 -20.13
N VAL A 558 47.36 -27.98 -18.99
CA VAL A 558 47.55 -28.64 -17.69
C VAL A 558 46.94 -30.05 -17.72
N GLY A 559 45.74 -30.20 -18.28
CA GLY A 559 45.08 -31.52 -18.44
C GLY A 559 45.90 -32.51 -19.24
N ALA A 560 46.50 -32.07 -20.35
CA ALA A 560 47.37 -32.91 -21.21
C ALA A 560 48.66 -33.34 -20.49
N GLU A 561 49.24 -32.45 -19.68
CA GLU A 561 50.43 -32.81 -18.87
C GLU A 561 50.09 -33.77 -17.72
N LEU A 562 48.89 -33.62 -17.09
CA LEU A 562 48.42 -34.62 -16.11
C LEU A 562 48.26 -36.02 -16.72
N ILE A 563 47.68 -36.08 -17.95
CA ILE A 563 47.54 -37.35 -18.67
C ILE A 563 48.90 -37.95 -19.08
N ARG A 564 49.89 -37.12 -19.48
CA ARG A 564 51.25 -37.58 -19.75
C ARG A 564 51.93 -38.23 -18.56
N LEU A 565 51.63 -37.76 -17.36
CA LEU A 565 52.08 -38.36 -16.09
C LEU A 565 51.24 -39.57 -15.67
N GLY A 566 50.23 -40.01 -16.45
CA GLY A 566 49.32 -41.08 -16.10
C GLY A 566 48.29 -40.73 -15.02
N LEU A 567 48.12 -39.41 -14.78
CA LEU A 567 47.14 -38.88 -13.79
C LEU A 567 45.80 -38.58 -14.50
N LYS A 568 44.74 -38.48 -13.67
CA LYS A 568 43.41 -38.06 -14.17
C LYS A 568 43.41 -36.57 -14.46
N ASP A 569 42.86 -36.20 -15.62
CA ASP A 569 42.56 -34.78 -15.90
C ASP A 569 41.45 -34.25 -14.96
N ILE A 570 41.81 -33.34 -14.07
CA ILE A 570 40.93 -32.72 -13.08
C ILE A 570 40.38 -31.38 -13.53
N MET A 571 40.86 -30.80 -14.66
CA MET A 571 40.64 -29.40 -15.00
C MET A 571 39.18 -29.02 -15.29
N ASN A 572 38.33 -30.01 -15.56
CA ASN A 572 36.91 -29.79 -15.79
C ASN A 572 36.03 -30.05 -14.51
N SER A 573 36.63 -30.35 -13.38
CA SER A 573 35.91 -30.62 -12.12
C SER A 573 35.47 -29.35 -11.37
N LYS A 574 35.91 -28.18 -11.79
CA LYS A 574 35.65 -26.89 -11.14
C LYS A 574 34.92 -25.92 -12.06
N LYS A 575 34.13 -25.00 -11.44
CA LYS A 575 33.60 -23.82 -12.13
C LYS A 575 34.75 -23.01 -12.68
N SER A 576 34.66 -22.58 -13.94
CA SER A 576 35.66 -21.72 -14.56
C SER A 576 35.06 -20.40 -15.06
N LEU A 577 35.80 -19.33 -14.93
CA LEU A 577 35.48 -18.01 -15.42
C LEU A 577 36.58 -17.53 -16.41
N CYS A 578 36.16 -17.10 -17.57
CA CYS A 578 37.05 -16.58 -18.60
C CYS A 578 36.89 -15.06 -18.69
N THR A 579 37.91 -14.30 -18.30
CA THR A 579 37.86 -12.83 -18.40
C THR A 579 37.81 -12.33 -19.83
N MET A 580 38.35 -13.10 -20.79
CA MET A 580 38.30 -12.80 -22.20
C MET A 580 36.85 -12.84 -22.74
N GLU A 581 36.14 -13.94 -22.47
CA GLU A 581 34.75 -14.13 -22.92
C GLU A 581 33.81 -13.11 -22.25
N SER A 582 33.93 -12.96 -20.94
CA SER A 582 33.10 -12.05 -20.16
C SER A 582 33.29 -10.57 -20.51
N ALA A 583 34.45 -10.19 -21.07
CA ALA A 583 34.76 -8.80 -21.42
C ALA A 583 34.46 -8.46 -22.90
N THR A 584 34.03 -9.41 -23.71
CA THR A 584 33.88 -9.23 -25.19
C THR A 584 32.92 -8.10 -25.52
N ASP A 585 31.72 -8.09 -24.92
CA ASP A 585 30.73 -7.05 -25.13
C ASP A 585 31.11 -5.70 -24.53
N TYR A 586 31.91 -5.71 -23.47
CA TYR A 586 32.42 -4.49 -22.85
C TYR A 586 33.51 -3.84 -23.71
N CYS A 587 34.45 -4.63 -24.25
CA CYS A 587 35.55 -4.13 -25.07
C CYS A 587 35.08 -3.66 -26.44
N LYS A 588 34.10 -4.32 -27.04
CA LYS A 588 33.53 -4.00 -28.37
C LYS A 588 34.56 -3.86 -29.48
N ILE A 589 35.59 -4.73 -29.48
CA ILE A 589 36.63 -4.70 -30.50
C ILE A 589 36.08 -5.30 -31.79
N PRO A 590 36.14 -4.62 -32.97
CA PRO A 590 35.59 -5.13 -34.22
C PRO A 590 36.27 -6.43 -34.64
N GLY A 591 35.48 -7.42 -35.04
CA GLY A 591 35.92 -8.69 -35.62
C GLY A 591 35.22 -8.99 -36.96
N SER A 592 35.58 -10.07 -37.62
CA SER A 592 35.01 -10.44 -38.92
C SER A 592 33.51 -10.79 -38.87
N TYR A 593 32.99 -11.20 -37.71
CA TYR A 593 31.60 -11.63 -37.50
C TYR A 593 31.05 -11.09 -36.17
N GLY A 594 31.22 -9.80 -35.88
CA GLY A 594 30.83 -9.17 -34.63
C GLY A 594 32.05 -8.70 -33.81
N TYR A 595 31.95 -8.72 -32.47
CA TYR A 595 33.09 -8.36 -31.64
C TYR A 595 34.04 -9.55 -31.48
N LYS A 596 35.36 -9.30 -31.63
CA LYS A 596 36.38 -10.29 -31.32
C LYS A 596 36.66 -10.35 -29.83
N TRP A 597 37.15 -11.48 -29.39
CA TRP A 597 37.66 -11.64 -28.03
C TRP A 597 38.85 -10.71 -27.77
N PRO A 598 38.85 -9.92 -26.69
CA PRO A 598 39.96 -9.03 -26.37
C PRO A 598 41.19 -9.84 -25.94
N LYS A 599 42.38 -9.44 -26.35
CA LYS A 599 43.62 -9.88 -25.71
C LYS A 599 43.69 -9.27 -24.28
N LEU A 600 44.46 -9.89 -23.37
CA LEU A 600 44.61 -9.41 -22.01
C LEU A 600 45.12 -7.94 -21.95
N GLN A 601 46.05 -7.58 -22.79
CA GLN A 601 46.53 -6.21 -22.97
C GLN A 601 45.43 -5.23 -23.41
N GLU A 602 44.56 -5.65 -24.35
CA GLU A 602 43.45 -4.84 -24.85
C GLU A 602 42.39 -4.63 -23.74
N LEU A 603 42.12 -5.68 -22.95
CA LEU A 603 41.22 -5.61 -21.82
C LEU A 603 41.80 -4.70 -20.70
N HIS A 604 43.06 -4.90 -20.36
CA HIS A 604 43.75 -4.08 -19.36
C HIS A 604 43.74 -2.59 -19.75
N LYS A 605 44.10 -2.30 -21.01
CA LYS A 605 44.06 -0.93 -21.56
C LYS A 605 42.64 -0.32 -21.52
N LYS A 606 41.62 -1.12 -21.83
CA LYS A 606 40.22 -0.67 -21.77
C LYS A 606 39.77 -0.35 -20.34
N LEU A 607 40.21 -1.12 -19.34
CA LEU A 607 39.83 -0.94 -17.93
C LEU A 607 40.61 0.16 -17.22
N PHE A 608 41.91 0.30 -17.55
CA PHE A 608 42.85 1.14 -16.78
C PHE A 608 43.52 2.26 -17.60
N GLY A 609 43.28 2.34 -18.90
CA GLY A 609 43.86 3.36 -19.77
C GLY A 609 45.31 3.10 -20.20
N CYS A 610 45.98 2.06 -19.69
CA CYS A 610 47.36 1.69 -19.99
C CYS A 610 47.49 0.18 -20.23
N GLU A 611 48.52 -0.22 -20.96
CA GLU A 611 48.98 -1.60 -21.04
C GLU A 611 49.78 -1.97 -19.79
N PHE A 612 49.89 -3.27 -19.48
CA PHE A 612 50.75 -3.72 -18.39
C PHE A 612 52.09 -4.19 -18.94
N GLU A 613 53.11 -4.14 -18.11
CA GLU A 613 54.47 -4.54 -18.47
C GLU A 613 54.66 -6.06 -18.41
N ASP A 614 55.65 -6.58 -19.11
CA ASP A 614 56.06 -7.99 -19.11
C ASP A 614 54.95 -8.96 -19.57
N ALA A 615 54.13 -8.57 -20.52
CA ALA A 615 53.20 -9.49 -21.18
C ALA A 615 53.93 -10.71 -21.77
N HIS A 616 53.30 -11.88 -21.73
CA HIS A 616 53.90 -13.18 -22.03
C HIS A 616 54.91 -13.66 -20.98
N ASN A 617 54.81 -13.16 -19.75
CA ASN A 617 55.32 -13.80 -18.59
C ASN A 617 54.13 -14.30 -17.78
N SER A 618 54.04 -15.59 -17.54
CA SER A 618 52.86 -16.23 -16.96
C SER A 618 52.41 -15.58 -15.62
N MET A 619 53.37 -15.23 -14.72
CA MET A 619 53.02 -14.56 -13.46
C MET A 619 52.50 -13.13 -13.68
N SER A 620 53.03 -12.38 -14.63
CA SER A 620 52.57 -11.03 -14.97
C SER A 620 51.17 -11.10 -15.60
N ASP A 621 50.88 -12.11 -16.44
CA ASP A 621 49.59 -12.34 -17.05
C ASP A 621 48.55 -12.76 -15.99
N VAL A 622 48.89 -13.61 -15.00
CA VAL A 622 48.03 -13.93 -13.85
C VAL A 622 47.70 -12.69 -13.02
N LYS A 623 48.67 -11.83 -12.71
CA LYS A 623 48.46 -10.58 -11.95
C LYS A 623 47.57 -9.60 -12.71
N ALA A 624 47.78 -9.46 -14.02
CA ALA A 624 46.93 -8.62 -14.87
C ALA A 624 45.52 -9.16 -14.95
N THR A 625 45.34 -10.50 -15.08
CA THR A 625 44.05 -11.16 -15.05
C THR A 625 43.31 -10.93 -13.73
N LEU A 626 43.95 -11.08 -12.59
CA LEU A 626 43.39 -10.78 -11.27
C LEU A 626 42.95 -9.32 -11.17
N LYS A 627 43.79 -8.39 -11.63
CA LYS A 627 43.49 -6.96 -11.62
C LYS A 627 42.30 -6.62 -12.49
N CYS A 628 42.21 -7.19 -13.70
CA CYS A 628 41.06 -7.06 -14.59
C CYS A 628 39.80 -7.64 -13.97
N PHE A 629 39.88 -8.84 -13.39
CA PHE A 629 38.78 -9.52 -12.73
C PHE A 629 38.19 -8.67 -11.58
N LYS A 630 39.03 -8.10 -10.70
CA LYS A 630 38.59 -7.19 -9.63
C LYS A 630 37.80 -6.00 -10.16
N GLU A 631 38.29 -5.37 -11.22
CA GLU A 631 37.62 -4.21 -11.81
C GLU A 631 36.33 -4.58 -12.55
N MET A 632 36.31 -5.74 -13.21
CA MET A 632 35.12 -6.27 -13.88
C MET A 632 34.02 -6.60 -12.87
N ARG A 633 34.35 -7.18 -11.69
CA ARG A 633 33.39 -7.39 -10.58
C ARG A 633 32.80 -6.07 -10.09
N LYS A 634 33.63 -5.03 -9.88
CA LYS A 634 33.16 -3.69 -9.48
C LYS A 634 32.16 -3.09 -10.47
N LYS A 635 32.36 -3.37 -11.76
CA LYS A 635 31.51 -2.89 -12.84
C LYS A 635 30.28 -3.80 -13.12
N GLY A 636 30.15 -4.92 -12.41
CA GLY A 636 29.05 -5.88 -12.63
C GLY A 636 29.14 -6.62 -13.97
N LEU A 637 30.33 -6.82 -14.52
CA LEU A 637 30.57 -7.52 -15.80
C LEU A 637 30.73 -9.04 -15.60
N ILE A 638 31.01 -9.47 -14.37
CA ILE A 638 31.17 -10.88 -13.93
C ILE A 638 30.65 -11.06 -12.52
#